data_58c541e7737b8e6f01404e857301ae98
#
_entry.id   58c541e7737b8e6f01404e857301ae98
#
_cell.length_a   1.000
_cell.length_b   1.000
_cell.length_c   1.000
_cell.angle_alpha   90.00
_cell.angle_beta   90.00
_cell.angle_gamma   90.00
#
_symmetry.space_group_name_H-M   'P 1'
#
loop_
_entity.id
_entity.type
_entity.pdbx_description
1 polymer ?
#
loop_
_entity_poly.entity_id
_entity_poly.type
_entity_poly.pdbx_seq_one_letter_code
_entity_poly.pdbx_strand_id
1 'polypeptide(L)'
;MTTEDKAQAMGRRASPAFRLAGGIALALAGCLAGGILAAESPRAPTVRGDAIVLENEVCRYEIGADGKNRAVVALAEGKDYIEPGQPFMLAGQGQKVFTASKVELGGDGLTVSFGSSGIQVRARVEIRPRYLILAIEKLGGPAVDWLQLCNLKVRIHKHVGGLVNAAWDERFAMCALALNDRTDCGSHGVPTARAYREFGIEGAKVAILAVPTGGPDPAGKLLDAIEIVELEQGLPHPTIDGVWIKRAPQRFASYLMIGGISAKNVDQVIEFAKGGFGCVELTTWNRSTPSYEPDPHQFPGGLAELKQVTGKIHAAGLQVGMHCMQGMVGWGPKDDPYLVPKADPRLLQDRRAALAAAIDVKATTIAVREPLDGWPEQGDLYLEGELIRYGKRTASAFTECQRGLYGTTVAAHPEGAKVGRLVNCFPIWGFTVYCPDIHSTMIDEICDRIARVFNEVGADMSYFDGGEEVLVQPPYWRNQGRFALGVQRRLKRPVILEGNALYTHLSWHVISRGSPSYDPIYFGRRAYTLRFKGQNPANWANNLLTGDVGWFAPHTHSPATDAVTPDEVMLLCLKAVGGKAPISFHSDANNLWANKRMPEMLDIIRTCDELKRRDYFTEQACAELARPMAEHVLQRTADGHWDIHPLQFGPPRVVDASRTEASAWVVKNPYGGQTPWLRIRARTALAPAGAKENIVLADSSGGVPFKPDGAASAELVQSVEPSPEKSPDGGAAFCYRAENRGKTASAWTRLTLSLPKPLDLTTHRRLGLWIRTEGPGGILNVQLAGTDARRDHYIPVTPRGWTCVVLDPPEEDRFFDYQWPYSFTDLMYTCRNIYAGVKQLHLYYNGLPPGAQATCWIGRIEALEERPLPLSSPALESGAQKIVFPAALKPDEYLEMDFAGRCRHFDPNGGLVAEVKPQGGLRLEPGESQVRFSCATGAAASPRAEITLSLRGEPLPNARRSTPSEAHSR
;
A
#
# COMPACT_ATOMS: atom_id res chain seq x y z
N MET A 1 55.51 10.05 -40.59
CA MET A 1 55.46 8.60 -40.76
C MET A 1 54.21 8.11 -40.10
N THR A 2 53.32 7.77 -40.91
CA THR A 2 51.90 7.60 -40.81
C THR A 2 51.48 6.41 -39.97
N THR A 3 50.43 6.60 -39.24
CA THR A 3 49.64 5.67 -38.43
C THR A 3 48.85 4.67 -39.29
N GLU A 4 49.51 3.66 -39.81
CA GLU A 4 48.86 2.51 -40.45
C GLU A 4 49.84 1.30 -40.38
N ASP A 5 50.01 0.69 -39.20
CA ASP A 5 50.66 -0.62 -39.09
C ASP A 5 50.68 -1.09 -37.61
N LYS A 6 49.48 -1.28 -37.03
CA LYS A 6 49.29 -2.08 -35.81
C LYS A 6 47.87 -2.61 -35.63
N ALA A 7 47.37 -3.27 -36.62
CA ALA A 7 46.11 -4.01 -36.50
C ALA A 7 46.23 -5.40 -37.14
N GLN A 8 47.12 -6.22 -36.64
CA GLN A 8 47.12 -7.65 -36.92
C GLN A 8 47.99 -8.35 -35.87
N ALA A 9 47.44 -8.70 -34.75
CA ALA A 9 47.81 -9.84 -33.91
C ALA A 9 47.21 -9.71 -32.50
N MET A 10 45.98 -10.17 -32.33
CA MET A 10 45.61 -10.88 -31.10
C MET A 10 44.28 -11.60 -31.32
N GLY A 11 44.44 -12.91 -31.52
CA GLY A 11 43.39 -13.82 -31.87
C GLY A 11 42.32 -14.03 -30.80
N ARG A 12 41.15 -14.13 -31.27
CA ARG A 12 39.95 -14.81 -30.81
C ARG A 12 40.13 -15.77 -29.61
N ARG A 13 39.46 -15.49 -28.50
CA ARG A 13 38.75 -16.48 -27.73
C ARG A 13 37.37 -15.90 -27.41
N ALA A 14 36.36 -16.25 -28.19
CA ALA A 14 34.95 -16.02 -27.89
C ALA A 14 34.42 -17.19 -27.05
N SER A 15 33.87 -16.93 -25.90
CA SER A 15 33.05 -17.85 -25.13
C SER A 15 31.69 -18.10 -25.82
N PRO A 16 31.14 -19.32 -25.80
CA PRO A 16 29.92 -19.68 -26.53
C PRO A 16 28.68 -19.40 -25.66
N ALA A 17 28.16 -18.20 -25.72
CA ALA A 17 26.92 -17.83 -25.04
C ALA A 17 25.91 -17.04 -25.90
N PHE A 18 26.00 -17.15 -27.23
CA PHE A 18 25.07 -16.47 -28.14
C PHE A 18 24.74 -17.35 -29.37
N ARG A 19 24.09 -18.51 -29.13
CA ARG A 19 23.42 -19.28 -30.19
C ARG A 19 22.19 -20.01 -29.64
N LEU A 20 21.19 -19.27 -29.18
CA LEU A 20 19.83 -19.81 -28.97
C LEU A 20 18.70 -18.80 -29.27
N ALA A 21 19.02 -17.62 -29.79
CA ALA A 21 18.00 -16.64 -30.18
C ALA A 21 17.66 -16.66 -31.68
N GLY A 22 18.30 -17.50 -32.47
CA GLY A 22 18.10 -17.55 -33.94
C GLY A 22 17.08 -18.60 -34.42
N GLY A 23 16.57 -19.44 -33.56
CA GLY A 23 15.71 -20.57 -33.97
C GLY A 23 14.20 -20.31 -33.80
N ILE A 24 13.82 -19.31 -33.06
CA ILE A 24 12.39 -19.04 -32.76
C ILE A 24 11.82 -17.94 -33.68
N ALA A 25 12.66 -17.06 -34.22
CA ALA A 25 12.19 -16.01 -35.10
C ALA A 25 11.76 -16.50 -36.50
N LEU A 26 12.20 -17.68 -36.96
CA LEU A 26 11.76 -18.25 -38.24
C LEU A 26 10.49 -19.12 -38.15
N ALA A 27 10.10 -19.54 -36.95
CA ALA A 27 8.86 -20.30 -36.77
C ALA A 27 7.61 -19.38 -36.61
N LEU A 28 7.80 -18.12 -36.20
CA LEU A 28 6.70 -17.13 -36.07
C LEU A 28 6.46 -16.35 -37.35
N ALA A 29 7.47 -16.25 -38.28
CA ALA A 29 7.29 -15.66 -39.60
C ALA A 29 6.54 -16.59 -40.58
N GLY A 30 6.47 -17.87 -40.29
CA GLY A 30 5.75 -18.87 -41.10
C GLY A 30 4.24 -18.95 -40.82
N CYS A 31 3.76 -18.42 -39.71
CA CYS A 31 2.34 -18.39 -39.34
C CYS A 31 1.62 -17.07 -39.67
N LEU A 32 2.35 -16.02 -40.06
CA LEU A 32 1.78 -14.70 -40.44
C LEU A 32 1.58 -14.50 -41.93
N ALA A 33 1.97 -15.49 -42.77
CA ALA A 33 1.86 -15.42 -44.24
C ALA A 33 0.73 -16.33 -44.78
N GLY A 34 -0.21 -16.76 -43.98
CA GLY A 34 -1.31 -17.63 -44.40
C GLY A 34 -2.65 -17.25 -43.83
N GLY A 35 -3.27 -16.20 -44.36
CA GLY A 35 -4.66 -15.93 -43.98
C GLY A 35 -5.01 -14.46 -43.89
N ILE A 36 -5.15 -13.81 -45.03
CA ILE A 36 -6.18 -12.76 -45.13
C ILE A 36 -7.49 -13.53 -44.95
N LEU A 37 -7.92 -13.70 -43.69
CA LEU A 37 -9.27 -14.14 -43.41
C LEU A 37 -10.19 -13.12 -44.06
N ALA A 38 -10.94 -13.56 -45.03
CA ALA A 38 -12.08 -12.82 -45.57
C ALA A 38 -12.90 -12.37 -44.36
N ALA A 39 -13.14 -11.06 -44.25
CA ALA A 39 -13.98 -10.52 -43.19
C ALA A 39 -15.35 -11.20 -43.32
N GLU A 40 -15.61 -12.18 -42.45
CA GLU A 40 -16.94 -12.78 -42.35
C GLU A 40 -17.95 -11.65 -42.11
N SER A 41 -19.02 -11.65 -42.86
CA SER A 41 -20.10 -10.68 -42.67
C SER A 41 -20.57 -10.72 -41.19
N PRO A 42 -20.65 -9.58 -40.49
CA PRO A 42 -21.07 -9.55 -39.12
C PRO A 42 -22.40 -10.27 -38.95
N ARG A 43 -22.49 -11.20 -37.99
CA ARG A 43 -23.72 -11.90 -37.65
C ARG A 43 -24.74 -10.87 -37.20
N ALA A 44 -26.01 -11.04 -37.58
CA ALA A 44 -27.10 -10.15 -37.19
C ALA A 44 -27.81 -10.69 -35.95
N PRO A 45 -28.31 -9.80 -35.06
CA PRO A 45 -29.26 -10.20 -34.02
C PRO A 45 -30.46 -10.92 -34.59
N THR A 46 -31.01 -11.93 -33.88
CA THR A 46 -32.20 -12.68 -34.27
C THR A 46 -33.28 -12.66 -33.20
N VAL A 47 -34.50 -13.00 -33.56
CA VAL A 47 -35.61 -13.15 -32.58
C VAL A 47 -35.96 -14.64 -32.45
N ARG A 48 -36.00 -15.15 -31.22
CA ARG A 48 -36.46 -16.51 -30.89
C ARG A 48 -37.53 -16.45 -29.78
N GLY A 49 -38.77 -16.69 -30.15
CA GLY A 49 -39.91 -16.53 -29.23
C GLY A 49 -40.07 -15.08 -28.78
N ASP A 50 -39.99 -14.83 -27.47
CA ASP A 50 -40.05 -13.50 -26.84
C ASP A 50 -38.67 -12.91 -26.52
N ALA A 51 -37.59 -13.54 -27.02
CA ALA A 51 -36.22 -13.08 -26.76
C ALA A 51 -35.52 -12.64 -28.03
N ILE A 52 -34.72 -11.58 -27.91
CA ILE A 52 -33.71 -11.17 -28.87
C ILE A 52 -32.43 -11.90 -28.54
N VAL A 53 -31.83 -12.53 -29.53
CA VAL A 53 -30.67 -13.40 -29.40
C VAL A 53 -29.48 -12.77 -30.11
N LEU A 54 -28.38 -12.56 -29.35
CA LEU A 54 -27.06 -12.13 -29.80
C LEU A 54 -26.13 -13.34 -29.67
N GLU A 55 -25.83 -14.01 -30.79
CA GLU A 55 -25.04 -15.25 -30.78
C GLU A 55 -23.79 -15.10 -31.61
N ASN A 56 -22.63 -15.35 -30.98
CA ASN A 56 -21.32 -15.41 -31.63
C ASN A 56 -20.74 -16.83 -31.59
N GLU A 57 -19.45 -17.04 -31.74
CA GLU A 57 -18.84 -18.37 -31.72
C GLU A 57 -18.69 -18.96 -30.32
N VAL A 58 -18.81 -18.13 -29.28
CA VAL A 58 -18.51 -18.49 -27.89
C VAL A 58 -19.74 -18.56 -27.03
N CYS A 59 -20.64 -17.60 -27.19
CA CYS A 59 -21.78 -17.46 -26.31
C CYS A 59 -23.04 -17.02 -27.07
N ARG A 60 -24.19 -17.30 -26.44
CA ARG A 60 -25.51 -16.80 -26.82
C ARG A 60 -26.07 -15.95 -25.67
N TYR A 61 -26.22 -14.66 -25.92
CA TYR A 61 -26.88 -13.74 -25.00
C TYR A 61 -28.31 -13.49 -25.40
N GLU A 62 -29.24 -13.74 -24.48
CA GLU A 62 -30.69 -13.66 -24.68
C GLU A 62 -31.30 -12.51 -23.87
N ILE A 63 -31.98 -11.59 -24.55
CA ILE A 63 -32.65 -10.41 -23.97
C ILE A 63 -34.13 -10.54 -24.21
N GLY A 64 -34.95 -10.59 -23.18
CA GLY A 64 -36.40 -10.66 -23.29
C GLY A 64 -37.00 -9.39 -23.87
N ALA A 65 -38.06 -9.53 -24.67
CA ALA A 65 -38.85 -8.40 -25.16
C ALA A 65 -39.44 -7.53 -24.03
N ASP A 66 -39.55 -8.08 -22.81
CA ASP A 66 -39.94 -7.40 -21.57
C ASP A 66 -38.78 -6.54 -20.92
N GLY A 67 -37.66 -6.41 -21.59
CA GLY A 67 -36.52 -5.61 -21.11
C GLY A 67 -35.64 -6.26 -20.06
N LYS A 68 -35.72 -7.59 -19.88
CA LYS A 68 -34.94 -8.33 -18.91
C LYS A 68 -33.86 -9.22 -19.55
N ASN A 69 -32.74 -9.39 -18.91
CA ASN A 69 -31.76 -10.39 -19.27
C ASN A 69 -32.31 -11.79 -19.00
N ARG A 70 -32.25 -12.70 -19.96
CA ARG A 70 -32.68 -14.09 -19.84
C ARG A 70 -31.53 -15.03 -19.53
N ALA A 71 -30.51 -15.05 -20.37
CA ALA A 71 -29.36 -15.96 -20.25
C ALA A 71 -28.13 -15.43 -20.97
N VAL A 72 -26.95 -15.82 -20.51
CA VAL A 72 -25.71 -15.83 -21.27
C VAL A 72 -25.17 -17.25 -21.25
N VAL A 73 -25.41 -17.98 -22.33
CA VAL A 73 -25.09 -19.39 -22.44
C VAL A 73 -23.76 -19.57 -23.14
N ALA A 74 -22.79 -20.23 -22.48
CA ALA A 74 -21.58 -20.71 -23.11
C ALA A 74 -21.92 -21.85 -24.10
N LEU A 75 -21.63 -21.66 -25.39
CA LEU A 75 -22.06 -22.61 -26.42
C LEU A 75 -21.38 -23.99 -26.29
N ALA A 76 -20.13 -24.02 -25.84
CA ALA A 76 -19.37 -25.27 -25.68
C ALA A 76 -19.93 -26.17 -24.57
N GLU A 77 -20.54 -25.58 -23.52
CA GLU A 77 -21.00 -26.30 -22.33
C GLU A 77 -22.53 -26.33 -22.22
N GLY A 78 -23.24 -25.48 -22.96
CA GLY A 78 -24.68 -25.28 -22.83
C GLY A 78 -25.09 -24.66 -21.48
N LYS A 79 -24.18 -24.10 -20.73
CA LYS A 79 -24.41 -23.58 -19.38
C LYS A 79 -24.64 -22.05 -19.38
N ASP A 80 -25.67 -21.66 -18.61
CA ASP A 80 -25.98 -20.24 -18.37
C ASP A 80 -25.14 -19.68 -17.18
N TYR A 81 -24.49 -18.53 -17.39
CA TYR A 81 -23.58 -17.91 -16.44
C TYR A 81 -24.12 -16.63 -15.79
N ILE A 82 -25.38 -16.23 -16.04
CA ILE A 82 -25.99 -15.07 -15.37
C ILE A 82 -27.23 -15.47 -14.55
N GLU A 83 -27.59 -14.61 -13.58
CA GLU A 83 -28.88 -14.66 -12.92
C GLU A 83 -29.93 -13.97 -13.81
N PRO A 84 -30.99 -14.70 -14.25
CA PRO A 84 -31.99 -14.14 -15.14
C PRO A 84 -32.87 -13.11 -14.43
N GLY A 85 -33.61 -12.32 -15.22
CA GLY A 85 -34.60 -11.38 -14.71
C GLY A 85 -34.10 -10.01 -14.30
N GLN A 86 -32.78 -9.75 -14.33
CA GLN A 86 -32.25 -8.39 -14.14
C GLN A 86 -32.61 -7.52 -15.34
N PRO A 87 -32.95 -6.22 -15.13
CA PRO A 87 -33.16 -5.28 -16.24
C PRO A 87 -31.97 -5.25 -17.17
N PHE A 88 -32.24 -5.27 -18.49
CA PHE A 88 -31.19 -5.16 -19.52
C PHE A 88 -30.46 -3.80 -19.43
N MET A 89 -31.25 -2.72 -19.35
CA MET A 89 -30.73 -1.36 -19.16
C MET A 89 -31.49 -0.66 -18.03
N LEU A 90 -30.80 0.36 -17.45
CA LEU A 90 -31.36 1.25 -16.43
C LEU A 90 -31.11 2.70 -16.83
N ALA A 91 -32.06 3.59 -16.56
CA ALA A 91 -31.89 5.05 -16.75
C ALA A 91 -32.18 5.79 -15.45
N GLY A 92 -31.34 6.78 -15.10
CA GLY A 92 -31.47 7.58 -13.88
C GLY A 92 -31.81 9.04 -14.17
N GLN A 93 -32.75 9.61 -13.38
CA GLN A 93 -33.11 11.02 -13.41
C GLN A 93 -33.35 11.51 -11.97
N GLY A 94 -32.44 12.31 -11.44
CA GLY A 94 -32.43 12.66 -10.02
C GLY A 94 -32.39 11.41 -9.14
N GLN A 95 -33.36 11.27 -8.27
CA GLN A 95 -33.50 10.08 -7.39
C GLN A 95 -34.29 8.93 -8.03
N LYS A 96 -34.83 9.13 -9.23
CA LYS A 96 -35.65 8.11 -9.91
C LYS A 96 -34.80 7.22 -10.78
N VAL A 97 -35.05 5.92 -10.72
CA VAL A 97 -34.43 4.91 -11.58
C VAL A 97 -35.53 4.22 -12.38
N PHE A 98 -35.35 4.20 -13.67
CA PHE A 98 -36.27 3.54 -14.63
C PHE A 98 -35.60 2.30 -15.18
N THR A 99 -36.34 1.19 -15.22
CA THR A 99 -35.87 -0.07 -15.78
C THR A 99 -36.37 -0.25 -17.20
N ALA A 100 -35.56 -0.87 -18.07
CA ALA A 100 -36.04 -1.30 -19.38
C ALA A 100 -37.27 -2.18 -19.20
N SER A 101 -38.33 -1.92 -20.01
CA SER A 101 -39.60 -2.59 -19.94
C SER A 101 -40.06 -3.16 -21.29
N LYS A 102 -39.42 -2.75 -22.37
CA LYS A 102 -39.65 -3.26 -23.73
C LYS A 102 -38.36 -3.14 -24.52
N VAL A 103 -38.01 -4.20 -25.27
CA VAL A 103 -36.91 -4.21 -26.23
C VAL A 103 -37.39 -4.73 -27.55
N GLU A 104 -37.15 -3.98 -28.62
CA GLU A 104 -37.52 -4.31 -29.99
C GLU A 104 -36.30 -4.33 -30.89
N LEU A 105 -36.17 -5.35 -31.71
CA LEU A 105 -35.15 -5.45 -32.74
C LEU A 105 -35.59 -4.74 -34.00
N GLY A 106 -34.76 -3.84 -34.53
CA GLY A 106 -34.97 -3.15 -35.81
C GLY A 106 -33.68 -2.99 -36.57
N GLY A 107 -33.48 -3.73 -37.65
CA GLY A 107 -32.21 -3.78 -38.39
C GLY A 107 -31.10 -4.37 -37.52
N ASP A 108 -29.99 -3.61 -37.39
CA ASP A 108 -28.80 -3.98 -36.60
C ASP A 108 -28.85 -3.46 -35.15
N GLY A 109 -29.96 -2.85 -34.72
CA GLY A 109 -30.02 -2.20 -33.42
C GLY A 109 -31.29 -2.52 -32.64
N LEU A 110 -31.20 -2.19 -31.35
CA LEU A 110 -32.26 -2.40 -30.35
C LEU A 110 -32.90 -1.04 -30.03
N THR A 111 -34.24 -1.02 -29.99
CA THR A 111 -34.99 0.10 -29.38
C THR A 111 -35.43 -0.33 -28.00
N VAL A 112 -34.99 0.37 -26.96
CA VAL A 112 -35.30 0.08 -25.55
C VAL A 112 -36.18 1.17 -24.98
N SER A 113 -37.34 0.78 -24.42
CA SER A 113 -38.28 1.70 -23.77
C SER A 113 -38.31 1.46 -22.24
N PHE A 114 -38.51 2.52 -21.46
CA PHE A 114 -38.46 2.51 -20.00
C PHE A 114 -39.82 2.83 -19.38
N GLY A 115 -40.75 1.89 -19.48
CA GLY A 115 -42.11 2.00 -18.92
C GLY A 115 -42.87 3.23 -19.44
N SER A 116 -43.56 3.91 -18.54
CA SER A 116 -44.33 5.14 -18.85
C SER A 116 -43.47 6.42 -18.79
N SER A 117 -42.15 6.32 -18.64
CA SER A 117 -41.25 7.49 -18.52
C SER A 117 -41.12 8.33 -19.79
N GLY A 118 -41.46 7.75 -20.94
CA GLY A 118 -41.21 8.35 -22.27
C GLY A 118 -39.75 8.28 -22.72
N ILE A 119 -38.85 7.70 -21.92
CA ILE A 119 -37.42 7.52 -22.26
C ILE A 119 -37.34 6.37 -23.29
N GLN A 120 -36.60 6.61 -24.37
CA GLN A 120 -36.26 5.62 -25.37
C GLN A 120 -34.79 5.68 -25.73
N VAL A 121 -34.16 4.52 -25.90
CA VAL A 121 -32.74 4.39 -26.27
C VAL A 121 -32.67 3.56 -27.56
N ARG A 122 -31.96 4.08 -28.56
CA ARG A 122 -31.52 3.31 -29.71
C ARG A 122 -30.09 2.87 -29.47
N ALA A 123 -29.86 1.56 -29.40
CA ALA A 123 -28.56 0.96 -29.26
C ALA A 123 -28.21 0.10 -30.47
N ARG A 124 -27.09 0.35 -31.11
CA ARG A 124 -26.50 -0.50 -32.13
C ARG A 124 -25.86 -1.72 -31.51
N VAL A 125 -26.01 -2.86 -32.15
CA VAL A 125 -25.38 -4.12 -31.76
C VAL A 125 -24.41 -4.56 -32.87
N GLU A 126 -23.16 -4.87 -32.50
CA GLU A 126 -22.21 -5.53 -33.38
C GLU A 126 -21.83 -6.89 -32.79
N ILE A 127 -22.09 -7.96 -33.55
CA ILE A 127 -21.71 -9.32 -33.14
C ILE A 127 -20.39 -9.67 -33.81
N ARG A 128 -19.33 -9.70 -32.99
CA ARG A 128 -17.99 -10.13 -33.41
C ARG A 128 -17.80 -11.61 -33.08
N PRO A 129 -16.88 -12.33 -33.72
CA PRO A 129 -16.67 -13.76 -33.47
C PRO A 129 -16.50 -14.12 -31.99
N ARG A 130 -15.80 -13.29 -31.21
CA ARG A 130 -15.44 -13.56 -29.80
C ARG A 130 -16.03 -12.61 -28.77
N TYR A 131 -16.72 -11.55 -29.16
CA TYR A 131 -17.30 -10.57 -28.25
C TYR A 131 -18.50 -9.85 -28.90
N LEU A 132 -19.28 -9.18 -28.09
CA LEU A 132 -20.41 -8.37 -28.53
C LEU A 132 -20.14 -6.90 -28.22
N ILE A 133 -20.62 -5.98 -29.05
CA ILE A 133 -20.54 -4.55 -28.79
C ILE A 133 -21.97 -3.98 -28.69
N LEU A 134 -22.19 -3.16 -27.65
CA LEU A 134 -23.35 -2.27 -27.55
C LEU A 134 -22.87 -0.81 -27.64
N ALA A 135 -23.45 -0.04 -28.57
CA ALA A 135 -23.18 1.37 -28.74
C ALA A 135 -24.48 2.18 -28.71
N ILE A 136 -24.53 3.22 -27.91
CA ILE A 136 -25.72 4.08 -27.80
C ILE A 136 -25.71 5.08 -28.96
N GLU A 137 -26.67 4.92 -29.89
CA GLU A 137 -26.78 5.81 -31.05
C GLU A 137 -27.65 7.03 -30.74
N LYS A 138 -28.75 6.84 -30.03
CA LYS A 138 -29.71 7.93 -29.76
C LYS A 138 -30.44 7.75 -28.44
N LEU A 139 -30.61 8.84 -27.72
CA LEU A 139 -31.46 8.94 -26.54
C LEU A 139 -32.60 9.89 -26.82
N GLY A 140 -33.83 9.38 -26.73
CA GLY A 140 -35.07 10.13 -26.94
C GLY A 140 -35.91 10.27 -25.69
N GLY A 141 -36.82 11.25 -25.67
CA GLY A 141 -37.69 11.54 -24.53
C GLY A 141 -37.06 12.47 -23.49
N PRO A 142 -37.48 12.40 -22.21
CA PRO A 142 -36.97 13.23 -21.15
C PRO A 142 -35.45 13.01 -20.91
N ALA A 143 -34.71 14.07 -20.58
CA ALA A 143 -33.30 14.01 -20.29
C ALA A 143 -33.04 13.12 -19.06
N VAL A 144 -32.06 12.24 -19.15
CA VAL A 144 -31.58 11.39 -18.05
C VAL A 144 -30.21 11.84 -17.60
N ASP A 145 -29.86 11.58 -16.34
CA ASP A 145 -28.54 11.93 -15.80
C ASP A 145 -27.49 10.86 -16.12
N TRP A 146 -27.95 9.60 -16.19
CA TRP A 146 -27.10 8.47 -16.55
C TRP A 146 -27.93 7.33 -17.22
N LEU A 147 -27.24 6.54 -18.01
CA LEU A 147 -27.74 5.32 -18.63
C LEU A 147 -26.79 4.16 -18.34
N GLN A 148 -27.28 3.09 -17.71
CA GLN A 148 -26.54 1.83 -17.57
C GLN A 148 -26.86 0.96 -18.78
N LEU A 149 -25.87 0.76 -19.63
CA LEU A 149 -26.01 0.09 -20.94
C LEU A 149 -25.62 -1.39 -20.90
N CYS A 150 -24.99 -1.84 -19.82
CA CYS A 150 -24.70 -3.24 -19.53
C CYS A 150 -25.00 -3.48 -18.05
N ASN A 151 -25.81 -4.51 -17.75
CA ASN A 151 -26.20 -4.84 -16.37
C ASN A 151 -26.37 -6.36 -16.24
N LEU A 152 -25.23 -7.05 -16.20
CA LEU A 152 -25.20 -8.50 -16.07
C LEU A 152 -24.88 -8.89 -14.63
N LYS A 153 -25.74 -9.69 -14.01
CA LYS A 153 -25.45 -10.29 -12.70
C LYS A 153 -24.92 -11.70 -12.93
N VAL A 154 -23.62 -11.86 -12.79
CA VAL A 154 -22.94 -13.13 -13.09
C VAL A 154 -22.95 -14.09 -11.90
N ARG A 155 -22.92 -15.40 -12.19
CA ARG A 155 -22.80 -16.50 -11.21
C ARG A 155 -21.34 -16.91 -10.94
N ILE A 156 -20.38 -16.13 -11.40
CA ILE A 156 -18.95 -16.36 -11.23
C ILE A 156 -18.46 -15.49 -10.08
N HIS A 157 -17.89 -16.11 -9.04
CA HIS A 157 -17.52 -15.41 -7.80
C HIS A 157 -16.09 -15.70 -7.33
N LYS A 158 -15.35 -16.59 -8.02
CA LYS A 158 -14.02 -16.98 -7.57
C LYS A 158 -13.02 -15.86 -7.70
N HIS A 159 -12.97 -15.23 -8.86
CA HIS A 159 -12.13 -14.08 -9.13
C HIS A 159 -13.00 -12.94 -9.65
N VAL A 160 -12.96 -11.82 -8.97
CA VAL A 160 -13.71 -10.62 -9.35
C VAL A 160 -12.74 -9.44 -9.39
N GLY A 161 -12.54 -8.87 -10.57
CA GLY A 161 -11.64 -7.75 -10.83
C GLY A 161 -12.41 -6.50 -11.23
N GLY A 162 -12.60 -5.57 -10.28
CA GLY A 162 -13.37 -4.34 -10.53
C GLY A 162 -12.68 -3.39 -11.52
N LEU A 163 -11.35 -3.36 -11.58
CA LEU A 163 -10.60 -2.51 -12.51
C LEU A 163 -10.71 -3.03 -13.95
N VAL A 164 -10.52 -4.34 -14.14
CA VAL A 164 -10.68 -4.99 -15.44
C VAL A 164 -12.14 -5.25 -15.76
N ASN A 165 -13.04 -5.00 -14.83
CA ASN A 165 -14.49 -5.24 -14.93
C ASN A 165 -14.85 -6.66 -15.39
N ALA A 166 -14.21 -7.65 -14.76
CA ALA A 166 -14.33 -9.06 -15.10
C ALA A 166 -14.61 -9.93 -13.88
N ALA A 167 -15.40 -11.00 -14.11
CA ALA A 167 -15.53 -12.12 -13.18
C ALA A 167 -15.10 -13.40 -13.88
N TRP A 168 -14.25 -14.24 -13.26
CA TRP A 168 -13.70 -15.43 -13.89
C TRP A 168 -13.38 -16.56 -12.92
N ASP A 169 -13.35 -17.78 -13.44
CA ASP A 169 -12.93 -19.01 -12.76
C ASP A 169 -12.18 -19.94 -13.74
N GLU A 170 -11.98 -21.20 -13.39
CA GLU A 170 -11.28 -22.21 -14.21
C GLU A 170 -12.10 -22.68 -15.42
N ARG A 171 -13.34 -22.24 -15.58
CA ARG A 171 -14.23 -22.71 -16.66
C ARG A 171 -14.62 -21.58 -17.59
N PHE A 172 -14.94 -20.41 -17.02
CA PHE A 172 -15.51 -19.33 -17.78
C PHE A 172 -15.17 -17.95 -17.20
N ALA A 173 -15.16 -16.96 -18.07
CA ALA A 173 -15.02 -15.56 -17.69
C ALA A 173 -16.05 -14.70 -18.40
N MET A 174 -16.52 -13.66 -17.72
CA MET A 174 -17.28 -12.57 -18.30
C MET A 174 -16.62 -11.22 -17.97
N CYS A 175 -16.52 -10.38 -18.99
CA CYS A 175 -15.88 -9.06 -18.87
C CYS A 175 -16.68 -8.02 -19.67
N ALA A 176 -16.72 -6.78 -19.20
CA ALA A 176 -17.26 -5.64 -19.93
C ALA A 176 -16.18 -4.54 -20.02
N LEU A 177 -15.74 -4.21 -21.23
CA LEU A 177 -14.70 -3.21 -21.48
C LEU A 177 -15.30 -1.94 -22.07
N ALA A 178 -15.00 -0.79 -21.47
CA ALA A 178 -15.30 0.51 -22.06
C ALA A 178 -14.49 0.71 -23.35
N LEU A 179 -15.17 1.01 -24.45
CA LEU A 179 -14.48 1.25 -25.73
C LEU A 179 -14.20 2.73 -25.99
N ASN A 180 -14.54 3.60 -25.06
CA ASN A 180 -14.20 5.03 -25.08
C ASN A 180 -14.29 5.64 -23.68
N ASP A 181 -13.84 6.90 -23.53
CA ASP A 181 -13.81 7.65 -22.28
C ASP A 181 -15.16 8.22 -21.82
N ARG A 182 -16.27 7.87 -22.48
CA ARG A 182 -17.65 8.21 -22.12
C ARG A 182 -18.33 7.12 -21.30
N THR A 183 -17.74 5.92 -21.30
CA THR A 183 -18.29 4.70 -20.69
C THR A 183 -17.53 4.37 -19.41
N ASP A 184 -18.26 4.34 -18.30
CA ASP A 184 -17.76 3.93 -16.98
C ASP A 184 -18.06 2.45 -16.76
N CYS A 185 -17.01 1.66 -16.55
CA CYS A 185 -17.10 0.22 -16.28
C CYS A 185 -16.62 -0.15 -14.86
N GLY A 186 -16.26 0.80 -14.01
CA GLY A 186 -15.54 0.49 -12.78
C GLY A 186 -16.36 0.47 -11.48
N SER A 187 -17.38 1.29 -11.36
CA SER A 187 -17.95 1.61 -10.04
C SER A 187 -19.34 1.01 -9.74
N HIS A 188 -19.88 0.19 -10.64
CA HIS A 188 -21.29 -0.23 -10.57
C HIS A 188 -21.49 -1.75 -10.46
N GLY A 189 -20.44 -2.48 -10.19
CA GLY A 189 -20.42 -3.94 -10.16
C GLY A 189 -19.83 -4.54 -11.44
N VAL A 190 -19.65 -5.84 -11.47
CA VAL A 190 -18.94 -6.57 -12.53
C VAL A 190 -19.84 -7.66 -13.09
N PRO A 191 -20.01 -7.80 -14.42
CA PRO A 191 -19.69 -6.81 -15.46
C PRO A 191 -20.85 -5.82 -15.66
N THR A 192 -20.57 -4.53 -15.53
CA THR A 192 -21.54 -3.44 -15.76
C THR A 192 -20.90 -2.29 -16.52
N ALA A 193 -21.72 -1.51 -17.21
CA ALA A 193 -21.25 -0.31 -17.90
C ALA A 193 -22.32 0.80 -17.83
N ARG A 194 -21.87 2.03 -17.56
CA ARG A 194 -22.74 3.22 -17.44
C ARG A 194 -22.15 4.40 -18.21
N ALA A 195 -23.05 5.25 -18.72
CA ALA A 195 -22.71 6.52 -19.33
C ALA A 195 -23.46 7.67 -18.64
N TYR A 196 -22.85 8.85 -18.61
CA TYR A 196 -23.39 10.02 -17.93
C TYR A 196 -23.66 11.15 -18.92
N ARG A 197 -24.73 11.93 -18.66
CA ARG A 197 -25.09 13.11 -19.47
C ARG A 197 -23.93 14.09 -19.63
N GLU A 198 -23.17 14.29 -18.57
CA GLU A 198 -22.02 15.21 -18.53
C GLU A 198 -20.96 14.89 -19.61
N PHE A 199 -20.74 13.58 -19.91
CA PHE A 199 -19.74 13.16 -20.91
C PHE A 199 -20.35 12.74 -22.23
N GLY A 200 -21.67 12.85 -22.35
CA GLY A 200 -22.43 12.41 -23.52
C GLY A 200 -22.81 10.93 -23.46
N ILE A 201 -24.10 10.64 -23.30
CA ILE A 201 -24.62 9.28 -23.30
C ILE A 201 -24.61 8.71 -24.72
N GLU A 202 -24.97 9.52 -25.71
CA GLU A 202 -24.86 9.13 -27.13
C GLU A 202 -23.38 8.94 -27.51
N GLY A 203 -23.09 7.85 -28.17
CA GLY A 203 -21.75 7.42 -28.51
C GLY A 203 -21.03 6.60 -27.41
N ALA A 204 -21.63 6.40 -26.22
CA ALA A 204 -21.12 5.46 -25.23
C ALA A 204 -21.09 4.04 -25.80
N LYS A 205 -20.00 3.30 -25.57
CA LYS A 205 -19.73 2.03 -26.23
C LYS A 205 -19.06 1.04 -25.28
N VAL A 206 -19.57 -0.20 -25.21
CA VAL A 206 -19.05 -1.27 -24.37
C VAL A 206 -18.88 -2.56 -25.16
N ALA A 207 -17.77 -3.27 -24.95
CA ALA A 207 -17.60 -4.65 -25.39
C ALA A 207 -17.97 -5.61 -24.25
N ILE A 208 -18.76 -6.63 -24.57
CA ILE A 208 -19.12 -7.72 -23.65
C ILE A 208 -18.39 -8.97 -24.13
N LEU A 209 -17.52 -9.50 -23.28
CA LEU A 209 -16.76 -10.71 -23.55
C LEU A 209 -17.31 -11.86 -22.71
N ALA A 210 -17.39 -13.01 -23.34
CA ALA A 210 -17.67 -14.29 -22.69
C ALA A 210 -16.57 -15.25 -23.15
N VAL A 211 -15.76 -15.76 -22.21
CA VAL A 211 -14.50 -16.44 -22.53
C VAL A 211 -14.45 -17.81 -21.85
N PRO A 212 -14.35 -18.93 -22.58
CA PRO A 212 -14.03 -20.22 -22.01
C PRO A 212 -12.59 -20.20 -21.47
N THR A 213 -12.43 -20.37 -20.16
CA THR A 213 -11.12 -20.34 -19.48
C THR A 213 -10.56 -21.71 -19.18
N GLY A 214 -11.24 -22.80 -19.50
CA GLY A 214 -10.82 -24.19 -19.23
C GLY A 214 -9.37 -24.47 -19.61
N GLY A 215 -8.61 -25.12 -18.71
CA GLY A 215 -7.19 -25.45 -18.91
C GLY A 215 -6.25 -24.81 -17.89
N PRO A 216 -4.91 -24.86 -18.14
CA PRO A 216 -3.91 -24.53 -17.11
C PRO A 216 -3.76 -23.03 -16.82
N ASP A 217 -4.19 -22.13 -17.71
CA ASP A 217 -4.03 -20.68 -17.56
C ASP A 217 -5.35 -19.92 -17.85
N PRO A 218 -6.30 -19.91 -16.92
CA PRO A 218 -7.57 -19.20 -17.06
C PRO A 218 -7.37 -17.67 -17.24
N ALA A 219 -6.48 -17.07 -16.46
CA ALA A 219 -6.18 -15.64 -16.53
C ALA A 219 -5.57 -15.25 -17.88
N GLY A 220 -4.63 -16.06 -18.38
CA GLY A 220 -4.02 -15.85 -19.70
C GLY A 220 -5.04 -15.89 -20.83
N LYS A 221 -5.99 -16.82 -20.82
CA LYS A 221 -7.06 -16.87 -21.83
C LYS A 221 -7.98 -15.64 -21.81
N LEU A 222 -8.28 -15.12 -20.62
CA LEU A 222 -9.03 -13.87 -20.51
C LEU A 222 -8.20 -12.69 -21.05
N LEU A 223 -6.90 -12.63 -20.75
CA LEU A 223 -5.99 -11.63 -21.32
C LEU A 223 -5.93 -11.72 -22.84
N ASP A 224 -5.83 -12.93 -23.44
CA ASP A 224 -5.84 -13.12 -24.90
C ASP A 224 -7.12 -12.54 -25.54
N ALA A 225 -8.27 -12.75 -24.89
CA ALA A 225 -9.54 -12.23 -25.39
C ALA A 225 -9.62 -10.69 -25.28
N ILE A 226 -9.08 -10.11 -24.20
CA ILE A 226 -9.03 -8.66 -24.00
C ILE A 226 -8.06 -8.03 -25.04
N GLU A 227 -6.90 -8.64 -25.28
CA GLU A 227 -5.93 -8.21 -26.27
C GLU A 227 -6.54 -8.08 -27.66
N ILE A 228 -7.37 -9.05 -28.07
CA ILE A 228 -8.10 -8.99 -29.34
C ILE A 228 -8.99 -7.75 -29.39
N VAL A 229 -9.73 -7.45 -28.32
CA VAL A 229 -10.59 -6.26 -28.28
C VAL A 229 -9.76 -4.97 -28.32
N GLU A 230 -8.65 -4.91 -27.59
CA GLU A 230 -7.76 -3.74 -27.61
C GLU A 230 -7.28 -3.45 -29.04
N LEU A 231 -6.78 -4.46 -29.71
CA LEU A 231 -6.24 -4.33 -31.08
C LEU A 231 -7.33 -4.00 -32.11
N GLU A 232 -8.47 -4.69 -32.07
CA GLU A 232 -9.56 -4.48 -33.04
C GLU A 232 -10.31 -3.15 -32.84
N GLN A 233 -10.41 -2.66 -31.59
CA GLN A 233 -11.14 -1.44 -31.28
C GLN A 233 -10.23 -0.22 -31.10
N GLY A 234 -8.90 -0.38 -31.25
CA GLY A 234 -7.93 0.70 -31.15
C GLY A 234 -7.80 1.26 -29.72
N LEU A 235 -8.00 0.40 -28.71
CA LEU A 235 -7.74 0.78 -27.32
C LEU A 235 -6.21 0.86 -27.10
N PRO A 236 -5.77 1.54 -26.01
CA PRO A 236 -4.36 1.58 -25.68
C PRO A 236 -3.79 0.17 -25.48
N HIS A 237 -2.73 -0.16 -26.22
CA HIS A 237 -2.06 -1.46 -26.20
C HIS A 237 -0.54 -1.28 -26.21
N PRO A 238 0.06 -0.72 -25.13
CA PRO A 238 1.49 -0.48 -25.09
C PRO A 238 2.28 -1.78 -25.03
N THR A 239 3.39 -1.84 -25.79
CA THR A 239 4.29 -3.00 -25.83
C THR A 239 5.72 -2.59 -25.48
N ILE A 240 6.43 -3.41 -24.71
CA ILE A 240 7.86 -3.28 -24.43
C ILE A 240 8.56 -4.42 -25.16
N ASP A 241 9.52 -4.08 -26.02
CA ASP A 241 10.23 -5.05 -26.88
C ASP A 241 9.28 -5.96 -27.69
N GLY A 242 8.14 -5.40 -28.13
CA GLY A 242 7.11 -6.11 -28.88
C GLY A 242 6.19 -7.00 -28.03
N VAL A 243 6.36 -7.02 -26.72
CA VAL A 243 5.51 -7.78 -25.80
C VAL A 243 4.52 -6.83 -25.10
N TRP A 244 3.24 -7.19 -25.11
CA TRP A 244 2.20 -6.41 -24.41
C TRP A 244 2.56 -6.15 -22.96
N ILE A 245 2.39 -4.92 -22.48
CA ILE A 245 2.80 -4.48 -21.14
C ILE A 245 2.23 -5.36 -20.01
N LYS A 246 1.08 -5.99 -20.22
CA LYS A 246 0.48 -6.97 -19.30
C LYS A 246 1.25 -8.29 -19.20
N ARG A 247 2.08 -8.59 -20.18
CA ARG A 247 2.88 -9.83 -20.28
C ARG A 247 4.38 -9.55 -20.25
N ALA A 248 4.81 -8.30 -20.35
CA ALA A 248 6.22 -7.89 -20.38
C ALA A 248 6.96 -8.36 -19.11
N PRO A 249 8.08 -9.10 -19.23
CA PRO A 249 8.81 -9.63 -18.06
C PRO A 249 9.37 -8.53 -17.16
N GLN A 250 9.60 -7.33 -17.69
CA GLN A 250 10.06 -6.16 -16.94
C GLN A 250 9.14 -5.79 -15.76
N ARG A 251 7.84 -6.14 -15.83
CA ARG A 251 6.90 -5.90 -14.73
C ARG A 251 7.24 -6.63 -13.43
N PHE A 252 8.10 -7.65 -13.49
CA PHE A 252 8.55 -8.42 -12.33
C PHE A 252 9.86 -7.92 -11.72
N ALA A 253 10.48 -6.88 -12.28
CA ALA A 253 11.72 -6.34 -11.75
C ALA A 253 11.49 -5.71 -10.38
N SER A 254 12.18 -6.23 -9.36
CA SER A 254 12.26 -5.57 -8.06
C SER A 254 13.01 -4.25 -8.19
N TYR A 255 12.61 -3.22 -7.45
CA TYR A 255 13.21 -1.89 -7.60
C TYR A 255 13.64 -1.26 -6.28
N LEU A 256 14.68 -0.45 -6.37
CA LEU A 256 15.18 0.40 -5.30
C LEU A 256 14.60 1.80 -5.48
N MET A 257 13.69 2.19 -4.60
CA MET A 257 13.16 3.55 -4.50
C MET A 257 14.16 4.40 -3.71
N ILE A 258 14.83 5.35 -4.38
CA ILE A 258 15.98 6.04 -3.82
C ILE A 258 15.81 7.57 -3.80
N GLY A 259 15.94 8.18 -2.60
CA GLY A 259 16.06 9.61 -2.43
C GLY A 259 17.52 10.08 -2.50
N GLY A 260 17.75 11.36 -2.80
CA GLY A 260 19.05 12.00 -2.72
C GLY A 260 20.11 11.55 -3.73
N ILE A 261 19.71 10.88 -4.83
CA ILE A 261 20.63 10.47 -5.89
C ILE A 261 21.16 11.68 -6.67
N SER A 262 22.44 11.66 -7.06
CA SER A 262 23.13 12.71 -7.80
C SER A 262 24.31 12.14 -8.58
N ALA A 263 24.97 12.95 -9.40
CA ALA A 263 26.18 12.54 -10.11
C ALA A 263 27.33 12.11 -9.18
N LYS A 264 27.31 12.55 -7.90
CA LYS A 264 28.36 12.24 -6.91
C LYS A 264 28.24 10.85 -6.30
N ASN A 265 27.02 10.31 -6.19
CA ASN A 265 26.75 9.06 -5.46
C ASN A 265 26.11 7.97 -6.33
N VAL A 266 25.79 8.24 -7.60
CA VAL A 266 25.15 7.29 -8.49
C VAL A 266 25.89 5.96 -8.63
N ASP A 267 27.23 6.00 -8.62
CA ASP A 267 28.04 4.77 -8.77
C ASP A 267 27.86 3.85 -7.54
N GLN A 268 27.78 4.44 -6.33
CA GLN A 268 27.45 3.70 -5.09
C GLN A 268 26.02 3.16 -5.10
N VAL A 269 25.05 3.92 -5.63
CA VAL A 269 23.67 3.45 -5.80
C VAL A 269 23.59 2.27 -6.76
N ILE A 270 24.34 2.33 -7.87
CA ILE A 270 24.43 1.23 -8.85
C ILE A 270 25.02 -0.03 -8.22
N GLU A 271 26.11 0.11 -7.45
CA GLU A 271 26.72 -1.02 -6.73
C GLU A 271 25.69 -1.68 -5.80
N PHE A 272 25.01 -0.89 -5.00
CA PHE A 272 23.96 -1.37 -4.11
C PHE A 272 22.81 -2.05 -4.86
N ALA A 273 22.29 -1.42 -5.91
CA ALA A 273 21.17 -1.95 -6.67
C ALA A 273 21.50 -3.29 -7.36
N LYS A 274 22.72 -3.45 -7.88
CA LYS A 274 23.21 -4.73 -8.45
C LYS A 274 23.20 -5.89 -7.45
N GLY A 275 23.21 -5.58 -6.16
CA GLY A 275 23.13 -6.58 -5.10
C GLY A 275 21.78 -7.31 -5.05
N GLY A 276 20.68 -6.74 -5.60
CA GLY A 276 19.35 -7.36 -5.48
C GLY A 276 18.24 -6.78 -6.34
N PHE A 277 18.45 -5.68 -7.07
CA PHE A 277 17.39 -4.97 -7.79
C PHE A 277 17.65 -4.91 -9.30
N GLY A 278 16.55 -4.91 -10.07
CA GLY A 278 16.60 -4.72 -11.50
C GLY A 278 16.33 -3.28 -11.95
N CYS A 279 15.82 -2.44 -11.06
CA CYS A 279 15.45 -1.06 -11.36
C CYS A 279 15.87 -0.12 -10.23
N VAL A 280 16.36 1.07 -10.56
CA VAL A 280 16.60 2.19 -9.65
C VAL A 280 15.55 3.26 -9.92
N GLU A 281 14.67 3.49 -8.95
CA GLU A 281 13.60 4.47 -9.05
C GLU A 281 13.99 5.73 -8.26
N LEU A 282 14.07 6.86 -8.98
CA LEU A 282 14.46 8.15 -8.45
C LEU A 282 13.26 8.83 -7.80
N THR A 283 13.29 9.01 -6.46
CA THR A 283 12.14 9.55 -5.71
C THR A 283 12.12 11.08 -5.69
N THR A 284 13.23 11.72 -5.42
CA THR A 284 13.31 13.18 -5.18
C THR A 284 14.02 13.91 -6.32
N TRP A 285 13.84 13.45 -7.56
CA TRP A 285 14.57 13.97 -8.72
C TRP A 285 14.09 15.35 -9.18
N ASN A 286 12.84 15.72 -8.91
CA ASN A 286 12.21 16.93 -9.41
C ASN A 286 12.11 18.02 -8.34
N ARG A 287 12.20 19.25 -8.78
CA ARG A 287 12.11 20.45 -7.93
C ARG A 287 10.72 20.62 -7.33
N SER A 288 9.70 20.49 -8.16
CA SER A 288 8.31 20.71 -7.73
C SER A 288 7.31 20.09 -8.68
N THR A 289 6.08 19.92 -8.23
CA THR A 289 4.92 19.65 -9.07
C THR A 289 4.14 20.95 -9.29
N PRO A 290 3.75 21.28 -10.51
CA PRO A 290 3.79 20.49 -11.73
C PRO A 290 4.92 20.87 -12.69
N SER A 291 5.97 21.53 -12.23
CA SER A 291 7.08 21.91 -13.13
C SER A 291 7.85 20.73 -13.66
N TYR A 292 8.08 19.72 -12.80
CA TYR A 292 8.88 18.53 -13.10
C TYR A 292 10.26 18.85 -13.68
N GLU A 293 10.85 19.97 -13.23
CA GLU A 293 12.26 20.25 -13.54
C GLU A 293 13.17 19.52 -12.54
N PRO A 294 14.33 19.03 -12.94
CA PRO A 294 15.28 18.41 -12.03
C PRO A 294 15.64 19.33 -10.87
N ASP A 295 15.74 18.75 -9.65
CA ASP A 295 16.11 19.51 -8.45
C ASP A 295 17.54 20.05 -8.58
N PRO A 296 17.74 21.40 -8.53
CA PRO A 296 19.06 21.99 -8.73
C PRO A 296 20.04 21.66 -7.62
N HIS A 297 19.59 21.20 -6.44
CA HIS A 297 20.48 20.75 -5.38
C HIS A 297 21.09 19.37 -5.67
N GLN A 298 20.32 18.50 -6.34
CA GLN A 298 20.76 17.16 -6.73
C GLN A 298 21.39 17.18 -8.13
N PHE A 299 20.85 17.97 -9.04
CA PHE A 299 21.26 18.06 -10.45
C PHE A 299 21.50 19.51 -10.87
N PRO A 300 22.61 20.14 -10.39
CA PRO A 300 22.92 21.53 -10.72
C PRO A 300 23.08 21.78 -12.24
N GLY A 301 23.43 20.75 -13.02
CA GLY A 301 23.45 20.79 -14.48
C GLY A 301 22.08 20.53 -15.14
N GLY A 302 21.00 20.50 -14.34
CA GLY A 302 19.64 20.34 -14.82
C GLY A 302 19.38 19.00 -15.51
N LEU A 303 18.54 19.01 -16.55
CA LEU A 303 18.14 17.80 -17.30
C LEU A 303 19.32 17.07 -17.96
N ALA A 304 20.36 17.80 -18.37
CA ALA A 304 21.55 17.19 -18.96
C ALA A 304 22.31 16.31 -17.95
N GLU A 305 22.44 16.77 -16.69
CA GLU A 305 23.09 16.01 -15.63
C GLU A 305 22.21 14.83 -15.20
N LEU A 306 20.90 15.02 -15.04
CA LEU A 306 19.98 13.92 -14.76
C LEU A 306 20.09 12.84 -15.83
N LYS A 307 20.15 13.21 -17.12
CA LYS A 307 20.35 12.26 -18.22
C LYS A 307 21.71 11.54 -18.15
N GLN A 308 22.77 12.17 -17.66
CA GLN A 308 24.05 11.50 -17.43
C GLN A 308 23.94 10.46 -16.28
N VAL A 309 23.25 10.81 -15.20
CA VAL A 309 23.03 9.93 -14.05
C VAL A 309 22.21 8.70 -14.49
N THR A 310 21.10 8.90 -15.19
CA THR A 310 20.27 7.78 -15.70
C THR A 310 21.00 6.95 -16.75
N GLY A 311 21.84 7.59 -17.60
CA GLY A 311 22.71 6.90 -18.56
C GLY A 311 23.73 5.97 -17.90
N LYS A 312 24.30 6.33 -16.72
CA LYS A 312 25.16 5.43 -15.95
C LYS A 312 24.37 4.21 -15.40
N ILE A 313 23.14 4.43 -14.93
CA ILE A 313 22.29 3.34 -14.45
C ILE A 313 22.00 2.35 -15.60
N HIS A 314 21.64 2.84 -16.78
CA HIS A 314 21.43 2.01 -17.97
C HIS A 314 22.70 1.27 -18.41
N ALA A 315 23.85 1.96 -18.43
CA ALA A 315 25.13 1.34 -18.77
C ALA A 315 25.52 0.21 -17.82
N ALA A 316 25.00 0.24 -16.61
CA ALA A 316 25.17 -0.82 -15.61
C ALA A 316 24.22 -2.01 -15.80
N GLY A 317 23.31 -1.98 -16.78
CA GLY A 317 22.30 -3.00 -17.06
C GLY A 317 21.05 -2.91 -16.17
N LEU A 318 20.84 -1.77 -15.49
CA LEU A 318 19.69 -1.53 -14.63
C LEU A 318 18.65 -0.66 -15.34
N GLN A 319 17.38 -0.84 -14.99
CA GLN A 319 16.28 0.03 -15.42
C GLN A 319 16.26 1.33 -14.61
N VAL A 320 15.69 2.38 -15.17
CA VAL A 320 15.48 3.68 -14.54
C VAL A 320 13.99 3.87 -14.27
N GLY A 321 13.64 4.00 -13.00
CA GLY A 321 12.31 4.41 -12.55
C GLY A 321 12.27 5.90 -12.18
N MET A 322 11.11 6.51 -12.36
CA MET A 322 10.87 7.91 -12.00
C MET A 322 9.60 8.03 -11.14
N HIS A 323 9.76 8.55 -9.92
CA HIS A 323 8.63 8.85 -9.05
C HIS A 323 8.02 10.20 -9.41
N CYS A 324 6.70 10.27 -9.46
CA CYS A 324 5.98 11.51 -9.71
C CYS A 324 4.76 11.63 -8.79
N MET A 325 4.60 12.78 -8.16
CA MET A 325 3.32 13.14 -7.52
C MET A 325 2.37 13.62 -8.62
N GLN A 326 1.24 12.96 -8.82
CA GLN A 326 0.35 13.29 -9.92
C GLN A 326 -0.76 14.28 -9.55
N GLY A 327 -1.17 15.09 -10.53
CA GLY A 327 -2.39 15.90 -10.48
C GLY A 327 -2.41 17.01 -9.45
N MET A 328 -1.26 17.37 -8.86
CA MET A 328 -1.13 18.39 -7.82
C MET A 328 -0.45 19.64 -8.37
N VAL A 329 -0.84 20.80 -7.86
CA VAL A 329 -0.22 22.08 -8.19
C VAL A 329 0.13 22.83 -6.90
N GLY A 330 1.38 23.27 -6.77
CA GLY A 330 1.86 24.06 -5.63
C GLY A 330 2.86 23.34 -4.73
N TRP A 331 3.18 22.09 -4.98
CA TRP A 331 4.26 21.41 -4.29
C TRP A 331 5.62 21.89 -4.81
N GLY A 332 6.46 22.36 -3.91
CA GLY A 332 7.80 22.74 -4.23
C GLY A 332 8.22 24.06 -3.61
N PRO A 333 9.37 24.64 -4.02
CA PRO A 333 9.89 25.91 -3.53
C PRO A 333 8.91 27.06 -3.74
N LYS A 334 8.94 28.03 -2.83
CA LYS A 334 8.09 29.23 -2.87
C LYS A 334 8.26 30.05 -4.16
N ASP A 335 9.43 29.99 -4.75
CA ASP A 335 9.79 30.67 -5.99
C ASP A 335 9.51 29.86 -7.26
N ASP A 336 8.74 28.76 -7.16
CA ASP A 336 8.35 27.96 -8.32
C ASP A 336 7.54 28.81 -9.31
N PRO A 337 8.00 28.96 -10.56
CA PRO A 337 7.37 29.85 -11.53
C PRO A 337 6.01 29.39 -12.02
N TYR A 338 5.59 28.17 -11.70
CA TYR A 338 4.28 27.64 -12.10
C TYR A 338 3.15 28.19 -11.23
N LEU A 339 3.33 28.17 -9.94
CA LEU A 339 2.33 28.69 -8.99
C LEU A 339 2.62 30.15 -8.61
N VAL A 340 3.90 30.49 -8.42
CA VAL A 340 4.36 31.81 -7.97
C VAL A 340 5.27 32.44 -9.04
N PRO A 341 5.06 33.70 -9.44
CA PRO A 341 4.04 34.67 -9.03
C PRO A 341 2.71 34.52 -9.79
N LYS A 342 2.50 33.50 -10.55
CA LYS A 342 1.33 33.32 -11.42
C LYS A 342 0.37 32.29 -10.85
N ALA A 343 -0.64 32.75 -10.11
CA ALA A 343 -1.80 31.91 -9.83
C ALA A 343 -2.53 31.57 -11.15
N ASP A 344 -2.70 30.29 -11.44
CA ASP A 344 -3.28 29.84 -12.69
C ASP A 344 -4.82 29.76 -12.56
N PRO A 345 -5.60 30.41 -13.47
CA PRO A 345 -7.06 30.36 -13.44
C PRO A 345 -7.63 28.96 -13.71
N ARG A 346 -6.79 28.02 -14.19
CA ARG A 346 -7.15 26.60 -14.45
C ARG A 346 -7.04 25.73 -13.20
N LEU A 347 -6.73 26.32 -12.03
CA LEU A 347 -6.90 25.61 -10.75
C LEU A 347 -8.40 25.37 -10.51
N LEU A 348 -8.74 24.23 -9.92
CA LEU A 348 -10.11 23.86 -9.63
C LEU A 348 -10.75 24.86 -8.64
N GLN A 349 -11.83 25.49 -9.09
CA GLN A 349 -12.67 26.36 -8.30
C GLN A 349 -14.06 25.73 -8.20
N ASP A 350 -14.35 25.06 -7.10
CA ASP A 350 -15.61 24.34 -6.91
C ASP A 350 -16.78 25.25 -6.53
N ARG A 351 -16.51 26.48 -6.11
CA ARG A 351 -17.49 27.51 -5.78
C ARG A 351 -17.02 28.87 -6.30
N ARG A 352 -17.96 29.69 -6.72
CA ARG A 352 -17.70 31.02 -7.25
C ARG A 352 -18.66 32.06 -6.69
N ALA A 353 -18.14 33.25 -6.47
CA ALA A 353 -18.89 34.42 -6.08
C ALA A 353 -18.32 35.65 -6.82
N ALA A 354 -18.99 36.80 -6.70
CA ALA A 354 -18.52 38.09 -7.24
C ALA A 354 -18.37 39.10 -6.12
N LEU A 355 -17.35 39.96 -6.18
CA LEU A 355 -17.18 41.06 -5.23
C LEU A 355 -18.43 41.95 -5.18
N ALA A 356 -18.92 42.25 -3.98
CA ALA A 356 -20.04 43.17 -3.77
C ALA A 356 -19.62 44.65 -3.87
N ALA A 357 -18.33 44.92 -3.64
CA ALA A 357 -17.69 46.23 -3.78
C ALA A 357 -16.23 46.09 -4.18
N ALA A 358 -15.63 47.12 -4.76
CA ALA A 358 -14.21 47.16 -5.04
C ALA A 358 -13.39 47.03 -3.75
N ILE A 359 -12.25 46.30 -3.82
CA ILE A 359 -11.31 46.13 -2.70
C ILE A 359 -9.94 46.71 -3.05
N ASP A 360 -9.28 47.33 -2.09
CA ASP A 360 -7.93 47.83 -2.23
C ASP A 360 -6.89 46.75 -1.80
N VAL A 361 -5.61 47.07 -1.89
CA VAL A 361 -4.49 46.22 -1.53
C VAL A 361 -4.39 45.91 -0.02
N LYS A 362 -5.11 46.62 0.84
CA LYS A 362 -5.09 46.47 2.30
C LYS A 362 -6.31 45.74 2.84
N ALA A 363 -7.27 45.42 1.99
CA ALA A 363 -8.53 44.81 2.42
C ALA A 363 -8.28 43.41 3.05
N THR A 364 -8.71 43.24 4.29
CA THR A 364 -8.71 41.99 5.04
C THR A 364 -10.10 41.35 5.16
N THR A 365 -11.11 42.06 4.60
CA THR A 365 -12.50 41.60 4.48
C THR A 365 -12.92 41.71 3.03
N ILE A 366 -13.52 40.68 2.49
CA ILE A 366 -13.94 40.57 1.08
C ILE A 366 -15.44 40.27 1.06
N ALA A 367 -16.26 41.29 0.81
CA ALA A 367 -17.71 41.17 0.68
C ALA A 367 -18.06 40.63 -0.72
N VAL A 368 -19.04 39.72 -0.80
CA VAL A 368 -19.50 39.11 -2.05
C VAL A 368 -21.01 39.23 -2.20
N ARG A 369 -21.47 39.14 -3.44
CA ARG A 369 -22.89 39.30 -3.79
C ARG A 369 -23.71 38.05 -3.47
N GLU A 370 -23.13 36.86 -3.73
CA GLU A 370 -23.77 35.57 -3.51
C GLU A 370 -23.68 35.17 -2.03
N PRO A 371 -24.72 34.51 -1.48
CA PRO A 371 -24.66 33.94 -0.15
C PRO A 371 -23.54 32.86 -0.07
N LEU A 372 -22.83 32.84 1.05
CA LEU A 372 -21.74 31.89 1.30
C LEU A 372 -22.19 30.60 2.01
N ASP A 373 -23.48 30.26 1.91
CA ASP A 373 -24.02 29.02 2.46
C ASP A 373 -23.31 27.81 1.84
N GLY A 374 -22.90 26.89 2.70
CA GLY A 374 -22.16 25.68 2.29
C GLY A 374 -20.70 25.92 1.90
N TRP A 375 -20.15 27.15 1.97
CA TRP A 375 -18.70 27.34 1.89
C TRP A 375 -18.04 26.92 3.21
N PRO A 376 -16.83 26.39 3.22
CA PRO A 376 -16.08 26.10 4.44
C PRO A 376 -15.86 27.35 5.30
N GLU A 377 -15.64 27.17 6.59
CA GLU A 377 -15.39 28.26 7.52
C GLU A 377 -14.07 29.00 7.23
N GLN A 378 -13.08 28.26 6.66
CA GLN A 378 -11.78 28.78 6.23
C GLN A 378 -11.37 28.14 4.91
N GLY A 379 -10.47 28.77 4.15
CA GLY A 379 -9.99 28.24 2.88
C GLY A 379 -9.22 29.25 2.05
N ASP A 380 -8.87 28.84 0.83
CA ASP A 380 -8.11 29.65 -0.11
C ASP A 380 -8.97 30.07 -1.30
N LEU A 381 -8.75 31.29 -1.77
CA LEU A 381 -9.47 31.93 -2.87
C LEU A 381 -8.52 32.28 -4.01
N TYR A 382 -9.02 32.15 -5.23
CA TYR A 382 -8.44 32.72 -6.44
C TYR A 382 -9.20 33.99 -6.82
N LEU A 383 -8.49 35.10 -7.04
CA LEU A 383 -9.05 36.37 -7.47
C LEU A 383 -8.10 37.03 -8.49
N GLU A 384 -8.41 36.88 -9.77
CA GLU A 384 -7.70 37.55 -10.88
C GLU A 384 -6.15 37.44 -10.82
N GLY A 385 -5.63 36.24 -10.49
CA GLY A 385 -4.20 35.97 -10.39
C GLY A 385 -3.61 36.19 -8.99
N GLU A 386 -4.40 36.57 -8.01
CA GLU A 386 -4.03 36.59 -6.61
C GLU A 386 -4.58 35.41 -5.86
N LEU A 387 -3.77 34.80 -4.97
CA LEU A 387 -4.20 33.79 -4.02
C LEU A 387 -4.39 34.42 -2.63
N ILE A 388 -5.53 34.14 -2.01
CA ILE A 388 -5.96 34.78 -0.76
C ILE A 388 -6.46 33.68 0.20
N ARG A 389 -6.00 33.68 1.44
CA ARG A 389 -6.55 32.79 2.49
C ARG A 389 -7.53 33.59 3.35
N TYR A 390 -8.72 33.03 3.58
CA TYR A 390 -9.65 33.58 4.57
C TYR A 390 -9.68 32.69 5.81
N GLY A 391 -9.64 33.32 6.99
CA GLY A 391 -9.66 32.63 8.28
C GLY A 391 -11.08 32.35 8.77
N LYS A 392 -12.07 33.22 8.35
CA LYS A 392 -13.47 33.04 8.70
C LYS A 392 -14.37 33.54 7.58
N ARG A 393 -15.60 33.12 7.59
CA ARG A 393 -16.69 33.68 6.73
C ARG A 393 -17.91 34.12 7.53
N THR A 394 -18.64 35.02 6.96
CA THR A 394 -20.02 35.38 7.34
C THR A 394 -21.00 34.88 6.28
N ALA A 395 -22.26 35.25 6.35
CA ALA A 395 -23.23 34.91 5.31
C ALA A 395 -22.89 35.53 3.92
N SER A 396 -22.11 36.61 3.87
CA SER A 396 -21.84 37.37 2.63
C SER A 396 -20.43 37.98 2.54
N ALA A 397 -19.50 37.56 3.42
CA ALA A 397 -18.13 38.07 3.36
C ALA A 397 -17.13 37.08 3.90
N PHE A 398 -15.94 37.07 3.31
CA PHE A 398 -14.73 36.43 3.83
C PHE A 398 -13.97 37.42 4.72
N THR A 399 -13.54 36.99 5.89
CA THR A 399 -12.84 37.82 6.87
C THR A 399 -11.51 37.21 7.29
N GLU A 400 -10.67 37.98 7.97
CA GLU A 400 -9.30 37.56 8.35
C GLU A 400 -8.48 37.16 7.10
N CYS A 401 -8.63 37.89 5.99
CA CYS A 401 -8.01 37.57 4.73
C CYS A 401 -6.52 37.87 4.74
N GLN A 402 -5.69 36.87 4.43
CA GLN A 402 -4.28 37.01 4.09
C GLN A 402 -4.16 37.12 2.57
N ARG A 403 -3.62 38.23 2.10
CA ARG A 403 -3.46 38.58 0.69
C ARG A 403 -2.11 38.09 0.16
N GLY A 404 -2.02 37.83 -1.13
CA GLY A 404 -0.74 37.49 -1.80
C GLY A 404 -0.08 36.19 -1.35
N LEU A 405 -0.86 35.16 -1.11
CA LEU A 405 -0.28 33.83 -0.72
C LEU A 405 0.76 33.37 -1.74
N TYR A 406 1.76 32.69 -1.24
CA TYR A 406 2.85 32.09 -2.03
C TYR A 406 3.59 33.09 -2.93
N GLY A 407 3.55 34.38 -2.60
CA GLY A 407 4.20 35.43 -3.37
C GLY A 407 3.39 35.93 -4.58
N THR A 408 2.10 35.59 -4.71
CA THR A 408 1.23 36.18 -5.72
C THR A 408 1.07 37.67 -5.46
N THR A 409 0.92 38.48 -6.52
CA THR A 409 0.86 39.91 -6.44
C THR A 409 -0.47 40.36 -5.81
N VAL A 410 -0.38 41.10 -4.71
CA VAL A 410 -1.53 41.77 -4.11
C VAL A 410 -1.98 42.93 -4.99
N ALA A 411 -3.22 42.94 -5.43
CA ALA A 411 -3.80 43.97 -6.29
C ALA A 411 -5.11 44.52 -5.76
N ALA A 412 -5.49 45.71 -6.22
CA ALA A 412 -6.85 46.18 -6.08
C ALA A 412 -7.75 45.51 -7.10
N HIS A 413 -8.95 45.12 -6.68
CA HIS A 413 -9.91 44.43 -7.56
C HIS A 413 -11.23 45.21 -7.64
N PRO A 414 -11.83 45.34 -8.83
CA PRO A 414 -13.07 46.06 -9.02
C PRO A 414 -14.28 45.31 -8.46
N GLU A 415 -15.33 46.02 -8.19
CA GLU A 415 -16.66 45.45 -7.94
C GLU A 415 -17.06 44.50 -9.07
N GLY A 416 -17.61 43.33 -8.70
CA GLY A 416 -18.01 42.30 -9.64
C GLY A 416 -16.89 41.36 -10.07
N ALA A 417 -15.60 41.58 -9.66
CA ALA A 417 -14.50 40.66 -9.90
C ALA A 417 -14.84 39.27 -9.32
N LYS A 418 -14.47 38.22 -10.04
CA LYS A 418 -14.88 36.86 -9.69
C LYS A 418 -13.91 36.23 -8.71
N VAL A 419 -14.46 35.79 -7.59
CA VAL A 419 -13.78 35.05 -6.53
C VAL A 419 -14.10 33.57 -6.66
N GLY A 420 -13.12 32.74 -6.78
CA GLY A 420 -13.27 31.27 -6.80
C GLY A 420 -12.67 30.63 -5.58
N ARG A 421 -13.34 29.65 -4.96
CA ARG A 421 -12.76 28.83 -3.90
C ARG A 421 -11.84 27.78 -4.51
N LEU A 422 -10.60 27.78 -4.11
CA LEU A 422 -9.64 26.76 -4.51
C LEU A 422 -9.86 25.48 -3.73
N VAL A 423 -9.75 24.34 -4.42
CA VAL A 423 -9.79 23.03 -3.80
C VAL A 423 -8.36 22.62 -3.43
N ASN A 424 -8.13 22.53 -2.12
CA ASN A 424 -6.90 21.97 -1.57
C ASN A 424 -7.00 20.46 -1.62
N CYS A 425 -5.99 19.81 -2.17
CA CYS A 425 -5.85 18.37 -2.16
C CYS A 425 -4.56 18.00 -1.42
N PHE A 426 -4.53 16.80 -0.87
CA PHE A 426 -3.36 16.25 -0.18
C PHE A 426 -2.89 17.10 1.02
N PRO A 427 -3.71 17.30 2.05
CA PRO A 427 -3.36 18.12 3.22
C PRO A 427 -2.33 17.46 4.16
N ILE A 428 -1.68 16.40 3.74
CA ILE A 428 -0.67 15.66 4.50
C ILE A 428 0.62 16.49 4.59
N TRP A 429 1.33 16.40 5.70
CA TRP A 429 2.62 17.05 5.96
C TRP A 429 2.62 18.59 5.99
N GLY A 430 1.46 19.23 6.11
CA GLY A 430 1.37 20.68 6.20
C GLY A 430 1.59 21.43 4.89
N PHE A 431 1.62 20.75 3.76
CA PHE A 431 1.68 21.35 2.44
C PHE A 431 0.29 21.78 1.97
N THR A 432 0.24 22.90 1.26
CA THR A 432 -0.95 23.29 0.51
C THR A 432 -0.72 23.01 -0.96
N VAL A 433 -1.50 22.09 -1.52
CA VAL A 433 -1.50 21.75 -2.93
C VAL A 433 -2.91 21.84 -3.48
N TYR A 434 -3.03 22.38 -4.69
CA TYR A 434 -4.33 22.59 -5.33
C TYR A 434 -4.56 21.55 -6.44
N CYS A 435 -5.84 21.24 -6.67
CA CYS A 435 -6.25 20.43 -7.79
C CYS A 435 -6.21 21.24 -9.10
N PRO A 436 -5.72 20.70 -10.20
CA PRO A 436 -5.99 21.26 -11.53
C PRO A 436 -7.48 21.04 -11.90
N ASP A 437 -8.08 22.01 -12.61
CA ASP A 437 -9.38 21.75 -13.25
C ASP A 437 -9.18 20.80 -14.43
N ILE A 438 -9.79 19.64 -14.34
CA ILE A 438 -9.65 18.60 -15.35
C ILE A 438 -10.27 18.94 -16.71
N HIS A 439 -11.20 19.89 -16.76
CA HIS A 439 -11.80 20.39 -18.00
C HIS A 439 -10.89 21.42 -18.70
N SER A 440 -9.82 21.82 -18.03
CA SER A 440 -8.82 22.74 -18.58
C SER A 440 -7.70 22.00 -19.32
N THR A 441 -6.83 22.76 -19.97
CA THR A 441 -5.60 22.27 -20.63
C THR A 441 -4.46 21.97 -19.65
N MET A 442 -4.64 22.22 -18.33
CA MET A 442 -3.58 22.06 -17.34
C MET A 442 -3.10 20.62 -17.23
N ILE A 443 -4.02 19.64 -17.27
CA ILE A 443 -3.67 18.21 -17.24
C ILE A 443 -2.78 17.84 -18.43
N ASP A 444 -3.10 18.36 -19.63
CA ASP A 444 -2.30 18.08 -20.82
C ASP A 444 -0.89 18.68 -20.69
N GLU A 445 -0.77 19.90 -20.17
CA GLU A 445 0.51 20.55 -19.90
C GLU A 445 1.36 19.77 -18.89
N ILE A 446 0.75 19.27 -17.82
CA ILE A 446 1.41 18.41 -16.84
C ILE A 446 1.92 17.12 -17.50
N CYS A 447 1.09 16.47 -18.31
CA CYS A 447 1.47 15.27 -19.06
C CYS A 447 2.64 15.53 -20.03
N ASP A 448 2.65 16.69 -20.70
CA ASP A 448 3.74 17.09 -21.61
C ASP A 448 5.06 17.27 -20.85
N ARG A 449 5.04 17.89 -19.68
CA ARG A 449 6.21 18.11 -18.84
C ARG A 449 6.82 16.81 -18.34
N ILE A 450 6.00 15.91 -17.81
CA ILE A 450 6.44 14.58 -17.37
C ILE A 450 7.04 13.81 -18.55
N ALA A 451 6.31 13.72 -19.66
CA ALA A 451 6.75 12.97 -20.82
C ALA A 451 8.04 13.53 -21.43
N ARG A 452 8.25 14.85 -21.41
CA ARG A 452 9.49 15.49 -21.84
C ARG A 452 10.69 14.92 -21.09
N VAL A 453 10.61 14.92 -19.75
CA VAL A 453 11.72 14.43 -18.91
C VAL A 453 11.92 12.93 -19.13
N PHE A 454 10.87 12.14 -19.10
CA PHE A 454 10.94 10.68 -19.29
C PHE A 454 11.56 10.30 -20.64
N ASN A 455 11.18 10.99 -21.69
CA ASN A 455 11.74 10.77 -23.03
C ASN A 455 13.23 11.14 -23.13
N GLU A 456 13.67 12.19 -22.40
CA GLU A 456 15.06 12.63 -22.40
C GLU A 456 15.98 11.71 -21.57
N VAL A 457 15.51 11.24 -20.41
CA VAL A 457 16.29 10.37 -19.52
C VAL A 457 16.17 8.89 -19.90
N GLY A 458 15.24 8.55 -20.78
CA GLY A 458 15.00 7.17 -21.19
C GLY A 458 14.34 6.35 -20.07
N ALA A 459 13.38 6.90 -19.31
CA ALA A 459 12.72 6.18 -18.23
C ALA A 459 12.14 4.83 -18.69
N ASP A 460 12.28 3.79 -17.85
CA ASP A 460 11.76 2.43 -18.06
C ASP A 460 10.53 2.15 -17.21
N MET A 461 10.42 2.84 -16.08
CA MET A 461 9.34 2.69 -15.11
C MET A 461 8.91 4.05 -14.59
N SER A 462 7.67 4.17 -14.16
CA SER A 462 7.19 5.29 -13.36
C SER A 462 6.28 4.81 -12.25
N TYR A 463 6.45 5.42 -11.07
CA TYR A 463 5.48 5.38 -9.99
C TYR A 463 4.79 6.73 -9.88
N PHE A 464 3.45 6.73 -9.98
CA PHE A 464 2.63 7.93 -9.78
C PHE A 464 1.94 7.87 -8.42
N ASP A 465 2.29 8.80 -7.54
CA ASP A 465 1.81 8.89 -6.18
C ASP A 465 0.85 10.08 -5.96
N GLY A 466 0.09 10.07 -4.87
CA GLY A 466 -0.74 11.19 -4.43
C GLY A 466 -1.98 11.49 -5.27
N GLY A 467 -2.34 10.63 -6.21
CA GLY A 467 -3.49 10.85 -7.10
C GLY A 467 -4.86 10.63 -6.45
N GLU A 468 -4.93 10.04 -5.28
CA GLU A 468 -6.16 9.79 -4.54
C GLU A 468 -6.86 11.09 -4.12
N GLU A 469 -6.12 12.16 -3.96
CA GLU A 469 -6.67 13.48 -3.59
C GLU A 469 -7.24 14.26 -4.78
N VAL A 470 -6.90 13.88 -6.00
CA VAL A 470 -7.54 14.39 -7.22
C VAL A 470 -8.99 13.88 -7.34
N LEU A 471 -9.38 12.89 -6.51
CA LEU A 471 -10.72 12.31 -6.39
C LEU A 471 -11.80 13.29 -5.95
N VAL A 472 -11.43 14.47 -5.42
CA VAL A 472 -12.40 15.51 -5.05
C VAL A 472 -13.18 16.03 -6.26
N GLN A 473 -12.75 15.74 -7.48
CA GLN A 473 -13.48 16.05 -8.72
C GLN A 473 -14.16 14.77 -9.27
N PRO A 474 -15.45 14.59 -9.01
CA PRO A 474 -16.18 13.53 -9.70
C PRO A 474 -16.29 13.83 -11.21
N PRO A 475 -16.25 12.80 -12.06
CA PRO A 475 -15.97 11.43 -11.69
C PRO A 475 -14.46 11.15 -11.79
N TYR A 476 -13.87 10.77 -10.69
CA TYR A 476 -12.42 10.53 -10.59
C TYR A 476 -11.91 9.47 -11.58
N TRP A 477 -12.70 8.44 -11.92
CA TRP A 477 -12.31 7.39 -12.85
C TRP A 477 -11.86 7.94 -14.22
N ARG A 478 -12.55 8.96 -14.71
CA ARG A 478 -12.22 9.59 -15.98
C ARG A 478 -10.97 10.47 -15.85
N ASN A 479 -10.84 11.18 -14.75
CA ASN A 479 -9.75 12.12 -14.52
C ASN A 479 -8.40 11.42 -14.40
N GLN A 480 -8.34 10.41 -13.57
CA GLN A 480 -7.14 9.60 -13.40
C GLN A 480 -6.81 8.79 -14.65
N GLY A 481 -7.83 8.21 -15.28
CA GLY A 481 -7.66 7.51 -16.54
C GLY A 481 -7.08 8.43 -17.62
N ARG A 482 -7.58 9.63 -17.77
CA ARG A 482 -7.06 10.63 -18.72
C ARG A 482 -5.60 11.02 -18.42
N PHE A 483 -5.23 11.18 -17.16
CA PHE A 483 -3.86 11.50 -16.77
C PHE A 483 -2.89 10.38 -17.19
N ALA A 484 -3.14 9.14 -16.79
CA ALA A 484 -2.31 8.00 -17.15
C ALA A 484 -2.18 7.81 -18.66
N LEU A 485 -3.31 7.86 -19.37
CA LEU A 485 -3.34 7.80 -20.85
C LEU A 485 -2.64 9.00 -21.48
N GLY A 486 -2.79 10.19 -20.88
CA GLY A 486 -2.17 11.42 -21.35
C GLY A 486 -0.65 11.35 -21.33
N VAL A 487 -0.06 10.82 -20.27
CA VAL A 487 1.39 10.59 -20.18
C VAL A 487 1.82 9.54 -21.19
N GLN A 488 1.20 8.36 -21.21
CA GLN A 488 1.61 7.24 -22.08
C GLN A 488 1.57 7.60 -23.57
N ARG A 489 0.57 8.36 -24.02
CA ARG A 489 0.45 8.80 -25.43
C ARG A 489 1.58 9.74 -25.87
N ARG A 490 2.28 10.39 -24.95
CA ARG A 490 3.37 11.34 -25.19
C ARG A 490 4.75 10.72 -25.06
N LEU A 491 4.83 9.50 -24.55
CA LEU A 491 6.09 8.77 -24.45
C LEU A 491 6.52 8.23 -25.80
N LYS A 492 7.81 8.36 -26.12
CA LYS A 492 8.42 7.76 -27.33
C LYS A 492 8.49 6.24 -27.23
N ARG A 493 8.57 5.71 -26.00
CA ARG A 493 8.46 4.28 -25.70
C ARG A 493 7.63 4.10 -24.43
N PRO A 494 6.82 3.05 -24.33
CA PRO A 494 6.07 2.73 -23.12
C PRO A 494 7.00 2.46 -21.92
N VAL A 495 6.49 2.72 -20.72
CA VAL A 495 7.17 2.43 -19.46
C VAL A 495 6.35 1.44 -18.64
N ILE A 496 6.98 0.73 -17.72
CA ILE A 496 6.27 0.01 -16.66
C ILE A 496 5.56 1.06 -15.79
N LEU A 497 4.24 1.05 -15.82
CA LEU A 497 3.44 2.03 -15.08
C LEU A 497 2.85 1.40 -13.83
N GLU A 498 3.14 2.01 -12.72
CA GLU A 498 2.66 1.71 -11.38
C GLU A 498 2.20 3.00 -10.71
N GLY A 499 1.37 2.94 -9.69
CA GLY A 499 0.99 4.16 -8.99
C GLY A 499 -0.14 3.93 -7.99
N ASN A 500 -0.33 4.87 -7.08
CA ASN A 500 -1.28 4.72 -5.99
C ASN A 500 -2.72 5.02 -6.43
N ALA A 501 -2.95 5.96 -7.28
CA ALA A 501 -4.30 6.40 -7.63
C ALA A 501 -4.62 6.33 -9.13
N LEU A 502 -3.87 5.57 -9.89
CA LEU A 502 -4.12 5.39 -11.33
C LEU A 502 -5.20 4.35 -11.65
N TYR A 503 -5.74 3.69 -10.63
CA TYR A 503 -6.52 2.47 -10.80
C TYR A 503 -7.96 2.74 -11.21
N THR A 504 -8.12 2.94 -12.51
CA THR A 504 -9.44 3.00 -13.14
C THR A 504 -9.50 2.03 -14.32
N HIS A 505 -10.69 1.66 -14.76
CA HIS A 505 -10.85 0.79 -15.92
C HIS A 505 -10.26 1.40 -17.21
N LEU A 506 -10.21 2.74 -17.34
CA LEU A 506 -9.57 3.40 -18.50
C LEU A 506 -8.04 3.31 -18.44
N SER A 507 -7.44 3.50 -17.28
CA SER A 507 -5.99 3.39 -17.11
C SER A 507 -5.51 1.95 -17.04
N TRP A 508 -6.39 0.99 -16.77
CA TRP A 508 -6.03 -0.42 -16.70
C TRP A 508 -5.22 -0.88 -17.93
N HIS A 509 -5.59 -0.42 -19.12
CA HIS A 509 -4.90 -0.77 -20.38
C HIS A 509 -3.41 -0.40 -20.41
N VAL A 510 -3.01 0.62 -19.67
CA VAL A 510 -1.63 1.14 -19.65
C VAL A 510 -0.87 0.85 -18.34
N ILE A 511 -1.54 0.35 -17.30
CA ILE A 511 -0.91 -0.02 -16.02
C ILE A 511 -0.33 -1.42 -16.12
N SER A 512 0.86 -1.63 -15.56
CA SER A 512 1.56 -2.91 -15.53
C SER A 512 1.50 -3.61 -14.19
N ARG A 513 1.50 -2.84 -13.10
CA ARG A 513 1.54 -3.32 -11.72
C ARG A 513 0.52 -2.62 -10.84
N GLY A 514 0.07 -3.32 -9.80
CA GLY A 514 -0.60 -2.73 -8.67
C GLY A 514 0.39 -2.11 -7.70
N SER A 515 -0.02 -1.02 -7.02
CA SER A 515 0.86 -0.30 -6.12
C SER A 515 1.30 -1.14 -4.91
N PRO A 516 2.47 -0.84 -4.37
CA PRO A 516 2.90 -1.36 -3.09
C PRO A 516 1.99 -0.82 -1.96
N SER A 517 2.00 -1.53 -0.86
CA SER A 517 1.21 -1.17 0.31
C SER A 517 2.06 -1.00 1.57
N TYR A 518 3.37 -0.94 1.41
CA TYR A 518 4.30 -0.95 2.51
C TYR A 518 5.06 0.38 2.58
N ASP A 519 4.46 1.40 3.15
CA ASP A 519 5.20 2.62 3.46
C ASP A 519 6.30 2.34 4.52
N PRO A 520 7.31 3.22 4.66
CA PRO A 520 8.38 3.08 5.63
C PRO A 520 7.86 2.98 7.06
N ILE A 521 7.48 1.79 7.48
CA ILE A 521 6.91 1.51 8.79
C ILE A 521 8.00 1.18 9.79
N TYR A 522 7.99 1.82 10.96
CA TYR A 522 9.07 1.72 11.94
C TYR A 522 8.94 0.49 12.84
N PHE A 523 7.73 0.06 13.15
CA PHE A 523 7.46 -1.05 14.05
C PHE A 523 6.29 -1.88 13.55
N GLY A 524 6.12 -3.09 14.07
CA GLY A 524 5.10 -4.02 13.58
C GLY A 524 5.31 -4.53 12.15
N ARG A 525 6.54 -4.41 11.61
CA ARG A 525 6.87 -4.75 10.21
C ARG A 525 6.55 -6.21 9.86
N ARG A 526 6.93 -7.14 10.76
CA ARG A 526 6.65 -8.57 10.58
C ARG A 526 5.15 -8.85 10.52
N ALA A 527 4.39 -8.32 11.48
CA ALA A 527 2.94 -8.46 11.51
C ALA A 527 2.26 -7.90 10.26
N TYR A 528 2.71 -6.75 9.80
CA TYR A 528 2.22 -6.15 8.57
C TYR A 528 2.45 -7.06 7.37
N THR A 529 3.69 -7.55 7.19
CA THR A 529 4.06 -8.46 6.11
C THR A 529 3.26 -9.77 6.16
N LEU A 530 3.05 -10.33 7.35
CA LEU A 530 2.26 -11.55 7.53
C LEU A 530 0.79 -11.40 7.13
N ARG A 531 0.21 -10.25 7.42
CA ARG A 531 -1.21 -10.02 7.16
C ARG A 531 -1.52 -9.56 5.76
N PHE A 532 -0.56 -8.96 5.05
CA PHE A 532 -0.80 -8.31 3.77
C PHE A 532 -2.05 -7.43 3.76
N LYS A 533 -2.30 -6.71 4.85
CA LYS A 533 -3.44 -5.81 4.91
C LYS A 533 -3.25 -4.67 3.91
N GLY A 534 -4.23 -4.47 3.06
CA GLY A 534 -4.35 -3.38 2.12
C GLY A 534 -4.27 -3.84 0.67
N GLN A 535 -3.13 -4.22 0.16
CA GLN A 535 -2.96 -4.53 -1.28
C GLN A 535 -2.30 -5.90 -1.45
N ASN A 536 -3.09 -6.92 -1.16
CA ASN A 536 -2.67 -8.31 -1.34
C ASN A 536 -2.38 -8.57 -2.83
N PRO A 537 -1.23 -9.17 -3.19
CA PRO A 537 -0.96 -9.61 -4.57
C PRO A 537 -2.11 -10.40 -5.21
N ALA A 538 -2.87 -11.18 -4.43
CA ALA A 538 -4.06 -11.87 -4.91
C ALA A 538 -5.18 -10.93 -5.40
N ASN A 539 -5.36 -9.76 -4.77
CA ASN A 539 -6.34 -8.77 -5.24
C ASN A 539 -5.93 -8.16 -6.58
N TRP A 540 -4.63 -7.93 -6.79
CA TRP A 540 -4.11 -7.48 -8.08
C TRP A 540 -4.23 -8.57 -9.15
N ALA A 541 -3.98 -9.83 -8.80
CA ALA A 541 -4.17 -10.96 -9.71
C ALA A 541 -5.63 -11.08 -10.18
N ASN A 542 -6.63 -10.79 -9.32
CA ASN A 542 -8.03 -10.73 -9.75
C ASN A 542 -8.29 -9.66 -10.82
N ASN A 543 -7.47 -8.62 -10.86
CA ASN A 543 -7.50 -7.58 -11.89
C ASN A 543 -6.53 -7.84 -13.05
N LEU A 544 -5.97 -9.05 -13.15
CA LEU A 544 -4.98 -9.43 -14.17
C LEU A 544 -3.72 -8.52 -14.15
N LEU A 545 -3.35 -8.04 -12.97
CA LEU A 545 -2.17 -7.22 -12.72
C LEU A 545 -1.20 -7.95 -11.80
N THR A 546 0.08 -7.67 -11.95
CA THR A 546 1.10 -8.07 -10.98
C THR A 546 1.02 -7.13 -9.78
N GLY A 547 0.94 -7.67 -8.55
CA GLY A 547 1.07 -6.85 -7.34
C GLY A 547 2.52 -6.45 -7.10
N ASP A 548 2.76 -5.48 -6.22
CA ASP A 548 4.07 -5.19 -5.64
C ASP A 548 4.03 -5.42 -4.12
N VAL A 549 5.13 -5.90 -3.56
CA VAL A 549 5.29 -6.12 -2.12
C VAL A 549 6.40 -5.19 -1.62
N GLY A 550 6.04 -3.98 -1.22
CA GLY A 550 6.96 -2.92 -0.78
C GLY A 550 6.17 -1.66 -0.43
N TRP A 551 6.75 -0.62 -0.15
CA TRP A 551 8.06 -0.02 -0.03
C TRP A 551 8.77 -0.34 1.31
N PHE A 552 9.43 -1.41 1.40
CA PHE A 552 10.08 -1.81 2.63
C PHE A 552 11.34 -0.96 2.87
N ALA A 553 11.45 -0.34 4.04
CA ALA A 553 12.62 0.47 4.41
C ALA A 553 13.55 -0.30 5.35
N PRO A 554 14.85 -0.45 5.02
CA PRO A 554 15.83 -1.13 5.84
C PRO A 554 16.31 -0.23 7.00
N HIS A 555 15.41 0.11 7.92
CA HIS A 555 15.71 0.98 9.06
C HIS A 555 16.96 0.56 9.83
N THR A 556 17.68 1.53 10.34
CA THR A 556 18.75 1.37 11.33
C THR A 556 18.18 1.47 12.74
N HIS A 557 18.93 1.03 13.73
CA HIS A 557 18.55 1.21 15.13
C HIS A 557 18.41 2.69 15.49
N SER A 558 17.34 2.99 16.20
CA SER A 558 17.04 4.33 16.74
C SER A 558 16.22 4.19 18.03
N PRO A 559 16.02 5.28 18.79
CA PRO A 559 15.09 5.25 19.93
C PRO A 559 13.65 4.86 19.55
N ALA A 560 13.27 4.94 18.28
CA ALA A 560 11.93 4.63 17.81
C ALA A 560 11.78 3.17 17.35
N THR A 561 12.85 2.52 16.90
CA THR A 561 12.79 1.15 16.35
C THR A 561 14.14 0.44 16.38
N ASP A 562 14.12 -0.88 16.45
CA ASP A 562 15.29 -1.70 16.17
C ASP A 562 15.65 -1.72 14.68
N ALA A 563 16.91 -2.00 14.37
CA ALA A 563 17.32 -2.18 12.98
C ALA A 563 16.61 -3.38 12.34
N VAL A 564 16.28 -3.26 11.04
CA VAL A 564 15.75 -4.35 10.24
C VAL A 564 16.77 -5.49 10.18
N THR A 565 16.29 -6.72 10.24
CA THR A 565 17.10 -7.92 10.26
C THR A 565 16.83 -8.82 9.04
N PRO A 566 17.78 -9.68 8.64
CA PRO A 566 17.64 -10.52 7.44
C PRO A 566 16.41 -11.43 7.44
N ASP A 567 15.95 -11.89 8.60
CA ASP A 567 14.74 -12.72 8.69
C ASP A 567 13.45 -11.95 8.34
N GLU A 568 13.38 -10.64 8.60
CA GLU A 568 12.27 -9.79 8.16
C GLU A 568 12.25 -9.65 6.63
N VAL A 569 13.42 -9.47 6.02
CA VAL A 569 13.57 -9.39 4.56
C VAL A 569 13.30 -10.76 3.91
N MET A 570 13.73 -11.87 4.54
CA MET A 570 13.39 -13.22 4.08
C MET A 570 11.88 -13.45 4.03
N LEU A 571 11.16 -13.06 5.09
CA LEU A 571 9.70 -13.12 5.13
C LEU A 571 9.07 -12.33 3.98
N LEU A 572 9.49 -11.07 3.78
CA LEU A 572 9.02 -10.22 2.70
C LEU A 572 9.23 -10.87 1.34
N CYS A 573 10.45 -11.34 1.06
CA CYS A 573 10.82 -11.95 -0.21
C CYS A 573 10.06 -13.26 -0.49
N LEU A 574 9.86 -14.10 0.52
CA LEU A 574 9.09 -15.33 0.36
C LEU A 574 7.60 -15.06 0.10
N LYS A 575 7.02 -14.02 0.73
CA LYS A 575 5.67 -13.56 0.39
C LYS A 575 5.59 -13.06 -1.05
N ALA A 576 6.60 -12.34 -1.52
CA ALA A 576 6.69 -11.89 -2.90
C ALA A 576 6.85 -13.05 -3.89
N VAL A 577 7.63 -14.08 -3.56
CA VAL A 577 7.72 -15.32 -4.36
C VAL A 577 6.35 -16.00 -4.45
N GLY A 578 5.66 -16.16 -3.30
CA GLY A 578 4.32 -16.75 -3.26
C GLY A 578 3.29 -15.98 -4.08
N GLY A 579 3.36 -14.65 -4.04
CA GLY A 579 2.48 -13.75 -4.81
C GLY A 579 2.91 -13.51 -6.26
N LYS A 580 4.03 -14.11 -6.71
CA LYS A 580 4.67 -13.83 -8.01
C LYS A 580 4.82 -12.32 -8.27
N ALA A 581 5.18 -11.58 -7.22
CA ALA A 581 5.26 -10.12 -7.22
C ALA A 581 6.71 -9.63 -7.12
N PRO A 582 7.08 -8.46 -7.69
CA PRO A 582 8.31 -7.78 -7.34
C PRO A 582 8.28 -7.31 -5.88
N ILE A 583 9.44 -6.92 -5.37
CA ILE A 583 9.55 -6.15 -4.14
C ILE A 583 10.11 -4.77 -4.44
N SER A 584 9.78 -3.82 -3.58
CA SER A 584 10.39 -2.50 -3.60
C SER A 584 10.98 -2.13 -2.25
N PHE A 585 12.17 -1.51 -2.32
CA PHE A 585 12.92 -1.03 -1.15
C PHE A 585 13.01 0.48 -1.20
N HIS A 586 12.73 1.12 -0.08
CA HIS A 586 12.86 2.56 0.07
C HIS A 586 14.13 2.90 0.87
N SER A 587 15.01 3.74 0.31
CA SER A 587 16.25 4.16 0.96
C SER A 587 16.68 5.57 0.52
N ASP A 588 17.73 6.07 1.13
CA ASP A 588 18.41 7.31 0.75
C ASP A 588 19.85 7.00 0.32
N ALA A 589 20.30 7.67 -0.75
CA ALA A 589 21.62 7.43 -1.35
C ALA A 589 22.80 7.66 -0.39
N ASN A 590 22.60 8.45 0.67
CA ASN A 590 23.63 8.70 1.68
C ASN A 590 23.66 7.65 2.81
N ASN A 591 22.61 6.78 2.89
CA ASN A 591 22.40 5.86 4.01
C ASN A 591 22.32 4.39 3.59
N LEU A 592 22.65 4.05 2.35
CA LEU A 592 22.51 2.71 1.78
C LEU A 592 23.08 1.58 2.65
N TRP A 593 24.26 1.80 3.23
CA TRP A 593 25.02 0.83 4.03
C TRP A 593 24.95 1.09 5.53
N ALA A 594 24.01 1.92 5.98
CA ALA A 594 23.88 2.27 7.40
C ALA A 594 23.47 1.05 8.25
N ASN A 595 22.54 0.23 7.76
CA ASN A 595 22.29 -1.11 8.31
C ASN A 595 23.40 -2.05 7.83
N LYS A 596 24.17 -2.59 8.78
CA LYS A 596 25.38 -3.38 8.46
C LYS A 596 25.08 -4.81 7.99
N ARG A 597 23.80 -5.26 8.13
CA ARG A 597 23.32 -6.55 7.59
C ARG A 597 22.83 -6.43 6.13
N MET A 598 22.94 -5.25 5.49
CA MET A 598 22.51 -5.04 4.10
C MET A 598 23.11 -6.07 3.11
N PRO A 599 24.38 -6.45 3.17
CA PRO A 599 24.88 -7.49 2.25
C PRO A 599 24.11 -8.81 2.32
N GLU A 600 23.74 -9.25 3.54
CA GLU A 600 22.93 -10.47 3.74
C GLU A 600 21.52 -10.28 3.17
N MET A 601 20.92 -9.10 3.38
CA MET A 601 19.57 -8.78 2.88
C MET A 601 19.55 -8.72 1.35
N LEU A 602 20.54 -8.10 0.72
CA LEU A 602 20.66 -8.05 -0.74
C LEU A 602 20.84 -9.44 -1.36
N ASP A 603 21.61 -10.33 -0.71
CA ASP A 603 21.75 -11.71 -1.15
C ASP A 603 20.42 -12.49 -1.09
N ILE A 604 19.61 -12.27 -0.05
CA ILE A 604 18.26 -12.83 0.07
C ILE A 604 17.36 -12.30 -1.05
N ILE A 605 17.34 -10.99 -1.28
CA ILE A 605 16.52 -10.35 -2.32
C ILE A 605 16.90 -10.92 -3.70
N ARG A 606 18.19 -10.92 -4.02
CA ARG A 606 18.70 -11.44 -5.28
C ARG A 606 18.36 -12.92 -5.48
N THR A 607 18.53 -13.74 -4.45
CA THR A 607 18.21 -15.18 -4.50
C THR A 607 16.72 -15.40 -4.75
N CYS A 608 15.85 -14.77 -3.99
CA CYS A 608 14.40 -14.90 -4.15
C CYS A 608 13.90 -14.38 -5.51
N ASP A 609 14.46 -13.27 -5.99
CA ASP A 609 14.11 -12.70 -7.30
C ASP A 609 14.54 -13.62 -8.45
N GLU A 610 15.71 -14.26 -8.32
CA GLU A 610 16.19 -15.26 -9.29
C GLU A 610 15.30 -16.52 -9.30
N LEU A 611 14.96 -17.06 -8.14
CA LEU A 611 14.07 -18.23 -8.02
C LEU A 611 12.68 -17.94 -8.60
N LYS A 612 12.15 -16.75 -8.33
CA LYS A 612 10.87 -16.26 -8.90
C LYS A 612 10.93 -16.16 -10.42
N ARG A 613 11.96 -15.51 -10.97
CA ARG A 613 12.12 -15.36 -12.44
C ARG A 613 12.29 -16.69 -13.17
N ARG A 614 12.86 -17.69 -12.51
CA ARG A 614 13.01 -19.06 -13.05
C ARG A 614 11.76 -19.93 -12.88
N ASP A 615 10.71 -19.40 -12.26
CA ASP A 615 9.51 -20.15 -11.88
C ASP A 615 9.86 -21.46 -11.14
N TYR A 616 10.82 -21.35 -10.20
CA TYR A 616 11.47 -22.49 -9.55
C TYR A 616 10.52 -23.32 -8.70
N PHE A 617 9.55 -22.70 -8.04
CA PHE A 617 8.60 -23.34 -7.15
C PHE A 617 7.29 -23.69 -7.86
N THR A 618 6.64 -24.76 -7.38
CA THR A 618 5.31 -25.15 -7.86
C THR A 618 4.22 -24.17 -7.41
N GLU A 619 3.08 -24.17 -8.10
CA GLU A 619 1.92 -23.33 -7.72
C GLU A 619 1.46 -23.63 -6.29
N GLN A 620 1.51 -24.91 -5.85
CA GLN A 620 1.16 -25.28 -4.49
C GLN A 620 2.11 -24.67 -3.46
N ALA A 621 3.41 -24.68 -3.72
CA ALA A 621 4.40 -24.06 -2.85
C ALA A 621 4.24 -22.53 -2.83
N CYS A 622 3.98 -21.90 -3.98
CA CYS A 622 3.70 -20.48 -4.05
C CYS A 622 2.44 -20.11 -3.26
N ALA A 623 1.36 -20.89 -3.38
CA ALA A 623 0.13 -20.67 -2.61
C ALA A 623 0.37 -20.77 -1.09
N GLU A 624 1.20 -21.72 -0.65
CA GLU A 624 1.56 -21.85 0.76
C GLU A 624 2.41 -20.67 1.25
N LEU A 625 3.37 -20.19 0.46
CA LEU A 625 4.15 -18.99 0.77
C LEU A 625 3.27 -17.73 0.86
N ALA A 626 2.27 -17.59 -0.02
CA ALA A 626 1.34 -16.47 -0.02
C ALA A 626 0.32 -16.52 1.13
N ARG A 627 0.14 -17.67 1.77
CA ARG A 627 -0.89 -17.88 2.82
C ARG A 627 -0.70 -16.88 3.95
N PRO A 628 -1.74 -16.08 4.32
CA PRO A 628 -1.67 -15.16 5.44
C PRO A 628 -1.23 -15.85 6.73
N MET A 629 -0.49 -15.17 7.56
CA MET A 629 0.03 -15.64 8.86
C MET A 629 0.99 -16.83 8.80
N ALA A 630 1.22 -17.46 7.64
CA ALA A 630 2.22 -18.51 7.51
C ALA A 630 3.62 -17.92 7.32
N GLU A 631 4.59 -18.47 8.03
CA GLU A 631 5.99 -18.12 7.88
C GLU A 631 6.81 -19.30 7.37
N HIS A 632 7.84 -18.97 6.62
CA HIS A 632 8.76 -19.95 6.02
C HIS A 632 10.18 -19.45 6.04
N VAL A 633 11.11 -20.35 5.91
CA VAL A 633 12.53 -20.04 5.70
C VAL A 633 13.05 -20.80 4.47
N LEU A 634 13.87 -20.10 3.68
CA LEU A 634 14.54 -20.67 2.53
C LEU A 634 15.90 -21.22 2.96
N GLN A 635 16.19 -22.44 2.59
CA GLN A 635 17.47 -23.07 2.91
C GLN A 635 18.09 -23.68 1.66
N ARG A 636 19.39 -23.44 1.47
CA ARG A 636 20.17 -24.09 0.43
C ARG A 636 20.58 -25.49 0.89
N THR A 637 20.31 -26.49 0.08
CA THR A 637 20.70 -27.88 0.33
C THR A 637 22.17 -28.14 -0.06
N ALA A 638 22.74 -29.24 0.37
CA ALA A 638 24.14 -29.60 0.08
C ALA A 638 24.41 -29.80 -1.42
N ASP A 639 23.41 -30.23 -2.17
CA ASP A 639 23.43 -30.37 -3.64
C ASP A 639 23.16 -29.08 -4.40
N GLY A 640 23.03 -27.98 -3.68
CA GLY A 640 22.90 -26.63 -4.26
C GLY A 640 21.47 -26.18 -4.60
N HIS A 641 20.49 -27.01 -4.35
CA HIS A 641 19.07 -26.66 -4.50
C HIS A 641 18.55 -25.79 -3.35
N TRP A 642 17.30 -25.30 -3.46
CA TRP A 642 16.64 -24.54 -2.43
C TRP A 642 15.36 -25.22 -1.97
N ASP A 643 15.25 -25.41 -0.66
CA ASP A 643 14.06 -25.94 0.00
C ASP A 643 13.36 -24.87 0.84
N ILE A 644 12.04 -24.97 0.90
CA ILE A 644 11.19 -24.12 1.74
C ILE A 644 10.79 -24.94 2.97
N HIS A 645 11.08 -24.41 4.15
CA HIS A 645 10.65 -25.00 5.41
C HIS A 645 9.60 -24.14 6.09
N PRO A 646 8.50 -24.72 6.61
CA PRO A 646 7.61 -23.99 7.50
C PRO A 646 8.39 -23.48 8.73
N LEU A 647 8.12 -22.27 9.15
CA LEU A 647 8.77 -21.63 10.29
C LEU A 647 7.72 -21.26 11.34
N GLN A 648 7.91 -21.73 12.56
CA GLN A 648 7.23 -21.20 13.71
C GLN A 648 8.13 -20.13 14.34
N PHE A 649 7.83 -18.89 14.04
CA PHE A 649 8.52 -17.75 14.64
C PHE A 649 7.91 -17.46 16.01
N GLY A 650 8.71 -17.59 17.07
CA GLY A 650 8.28 -17.23 18.41
C GLY A 650 8.25 -15.70 18.56
N PRO A 651 7.17 -15.12 19.09
CA PRO A 651 7.12 -13.67 19.29
C PRO A 651 8.26 -13.22 20.24
N PRO A 652 8.88 -12.05 20.01
CA PRO A 652 9.87 -11.49 20.91
C PRO A 652 9.33 -11.40 22.33
N ARG A 653 10.10 -11.87 23.29
CA ARG A 653 9.73 -11.87 24.70
C ARG A 653 10.76 -11.14 25.54
N VAL A 654 10.34 -10.08 26.20
CA VAL A 654 11.20 -9.40 27.18
C VAL A 654 11.19 -10.19 28.49
N VAL A 655 12.35 -10.56 28.95
CA VAL A 655 12.60 -11.31 30.18
C VAL A 655 13.45 -10.46 31.14
N ASP A 656 13.26 -10.69 32.44
CA ASP A 656 14.00 -10.06 33.51
C ASP A 656 14.62 -11.15 34.39
N ALA A 657 15.93 -11.29 34.36
CA ALA A 657 16.64 -12.36 35.09
C ALA A 657 16.57 -12.23 36.61
N SER A 658 16.21 -11.07 37.15
CA SER A 658 15.99 -10.87 38.59
C SER A 658 14.66 -11.43 39.13
N ARG A 659 13.72 -11.74 38.19
CA ARG A 659 12.35 -12.19 38.52
C ARG A 659 12.11 -13.58 37.93
N THR A 660 12.07 -14.60 38.80
CA THR A 660 11.94 -16.01 38.37
C THR A 660 10.71 -16.26 37.49
N GLU A 661 9.56 -15.67 37.83
CA GLU A 661 8.34 -15.80 37.01
C GLU A 661 8.41 -15.11 35.66
N ALA A 662 9.14 -14.00 35.56
CA ALA A 662 9.31 -13.24 34.31
C ALA A 662 10.43 -13.81 33.43
N SER A 663 11.25 -14.73 33.94
CA SER A 663 12.38 -15.34 33.23
C SER A 663 12.08 -16.73 32.65
N ALA A 664 10.90 -17.28 32.85
CA ALA A 664 10.50 -18.61 32.37
C ALA A 664 9.22 -18.55 31.53
N TRP A 665 9.15 -19.38 30.48
CA TRP A 665 7.97 -19.49 29.62
C TRP A 665 7.91 -20.84 28.91
N VAL A 666 6.75 -21.18 28.36
CA VAL A 666 6.54 -22.39 27.59
C VAL A 666 6.78 -22.13 26.13
N VAL A 667 7.58 -22.96 25.47
CA VAL A 667 7.76 -23.03 24.01
C VAL A 667 7.10 -24.30 23.52
N LYS A 668 6.25 -24.19 22.52
CA LYS A 668 5.59 -25.33 21.89
C LYS A 668 6.30 -25.65 20.56
N ASN A 669 6.84 -26.87 20.47
CA ASN A 669 7.47 -27.37 19.24
C ASN A 669 6.49 -28.30 18.50
N PRO A 670 5.89 -27.88 17.36
CA PRO A 670 5.05 -28.77 16.57
C PRO A 670 5.84 -29.70 15.62
N TYR A 671 7.17 -29.59 15.59
CA TYR A 671 8.06 -30.27 14.68
C TYR A 671 8.93 -31.33 15.41
N GLY A 672 9.86 -31.95 14.70
CA GLY A 672 10.85 -32.82 15.29
C GLY A 672 11.80 -32.13 16.26
N GLY A 673 12.44 -32.87 17.14
CA GLY A 673 13.41 -32.34 18.11
C GLY A 673 14.58 -31.63 17.41
N GLN A 674 14.91 -30.40 17.79
CA GLN A 674 15.87 -29.56 17.08
C GLN A 674 16.54 -28.50 17.94
N THR A 675 17.70 -28.02 17.51
CA THR A 675 18.28 -26.76 17.98
C THR A 675 17.48 -25.59 17.40
N PRO A 676 16.93 -24.67 18.22
CA PRO A 676 16.18 -23.54 17.70
C PRO A 676 17.10 -22.49 17.06
N TRP A 677 16.59 -21.74 16.08
CA TRP A 677 17.15 -20.43 15.80
C TRP A 677 16.85 -19.50 16.97
N LEU A 678 17.80 -18.66 17.35
CA LEU A 678 17.73 -17.87 18.56
C LEU A 678 18.28 -16.47 18.33
N ARG A 679 17.56 -15.43 18.82
CA ARG A 679 18.09 -14.09 19.01
C ARG A 679 17.94 -13.68 20.48
N ILE A 680 19.04 -13.22 21.10
CA ILE A 680 19.04 -12.63 22.44
C ILE A 680 19.56 -11.20 22.31
N ARG A 681 18.69 -10.22 22.51
CA ARG A 681 19.04 -8.81 22.50
C ARG A 681 19.12 -8.29 23.93
N ALA A 682 20.21 -7.66 24.30
CA ALA A 682 20.31 -6.99 25.60
C ALA A 682 19.37 -5.77 25.62
N ARG A 683 18.59 -5.63 26.67
CA ARG A 683 17.78 -4.42 26.90
C ARG A 683 18.33 -3.68 28.13
N THR A 684 18.13 -2.37 28.19
CA THR A 684 18.52 -1.57 29.34
C THR A 684 17.91 -2.14 30.63
N ALA A 685 18.71 -2.25 31.69
CA ALA A 685 18.20 -2.49 33.03
C ALA A 685 17.40 -1.26 33.51
N LEU A 686 16.50 -1.46 34.43
CA LEU A 686 15.61 -0.41 34.92
C LEU A 686 15.75 -0.23 36.42
N ALA A 687 15.56 1.00 36.88
CA ALA A 687 15.32 1.24 38.30
C ALA A 687 13.99 0.57 38.71
N PRO A 688 13.90 0.00 39.93
CA PRO A 688 12.67 -0.60 40.43
C PRO A 688 11.57 0.46 40.55
N ALA A 689 10.31 0.02 40.43
CA ALA A 689 9.16 0.90 40.72
C ALA A 689 9.27 1.52 42.13
N GLY A 690 8.97 2.82 42.21
CA GLY A 690 9.09 3.58 43.47
C GLY A 690 10.50 4.10 43.76
N ALA A 691 11.50 3.84 42.91
CA ALA A 691 12.82 4.44 43.03
C ALA A 691 12.77 5.97 42.88
N LYS A 692 13.63 6.67 43.62
CA LYS A 692 13.66 8.15 43.59
C LYS A 692 14.13 8.72 42.23
N GLU A 693 14.84 7.93 41.47
CA GLU A 693 15.35 8.26 40.13
C GLU A 693 14.26 8.24 39.05
N ASN A 694 13.13 7.55 39.31
CA ASN A 694 12.01 7.50 38.39
C ASN A 694 11.28 8.84 38.29
N ILE A 695 10.72 9.12 37.13
CA ILE A 695 9.87 10.31 36.93
C ILE A 695 8.42 9.93 37.15
N VAL A 696 7.78 10.49 38.17
CA VAL A 696 6.36 10.28 38.44
C VAL A 696 5.55 11.04 37.39
N LEU A 697 4.76 10.31 36.58
CA LEU A 697 3.88 10.84 35.56
C LEU A 697 2.47 11.10 36.10
N ALA A 698 1.96 10.18 36.90
CA ALA A 698 0.64 10.30 37.53
C ALA A 698 0.66 9.70 38.95
N ASP A 699 0.11 10.44 39.91
CA ASP A 699 -0.06 10.03 41.30
C ASP A 699 -1.46 10.46 41.80
N SER A 700 -2.13 9.62 42.51
CA SER A 700 -3.48 9.85 43.02
C SER A 700 -3.52 10.32 44.48
N SER A 701 -2.39 10.64 45.11
CA SER A 701 -2.33 11.10 46.51
C SER A 701 -3.08 12.43 46.74
N GLY A 702 -3.18 13.27 45.72
CA GLY A 702 -3.94 14.51 45.70
C GLY A 702 -5.32 14.44 45.06
N GLY A 703 -5.81 13.24 44.73
CA GLY A 703 -7.05 13.00 43.98
C GLY A 703 -6.77 12.38 42.62
N VAL A 704 -7.82 12.11 41.82
CA VAL A 704 -7.68 11.51 40.51
C VAL A 704 -7.07 12.52 39.50
N PRO A 705 -5.88 12.24 38.92
CA PRO A 705 -5.23 13.20 38.06
C PRO A 705 -5.79 13.26 36.62
N PHE A 706 -6.59 12.26 36.25
CA PHE A 706 -7.15 12.13 34.89
C PHE A 706 -8.59 12.66 34.82
N LYS A 707 -8.96 13.15 33.62
CA LYS A 707 -10.32 13.60 33.29
C LYS A 707 -10.83 12.89 32.05
N PRO A 708 -12.10 12.45 32.00
CA PRO A 708 -12.74 12.00 30.78
C PRO A 708 -12.75 13.13 29.72
N ASP A 709 -12.30 12.86 28.48
CA ASP A 709 -12.24 13.85 27.40
C ASP A 709 -12.60 13.31 26.01
N GLY A 710 -13.03 12.06 25.89
CA GLY A 710 -13.47 11.50 24.63
C GLY A 710 -13.99 10.07 24.71
N ALA A 711 -14.88 9.75 23.77
CA ALA A 711 -15.36 8.42 23.46
C ALA A 711 -15.76 8.33 21.98
N ALA A 712 -15.71 7.14 21.39
CA ALA A 712 -16.07 6.95 19.98
C ALA A 712 -17.56 7.23 19.69
N SER A 713 -18.43 7.02 20.67
CA SER A 713 -19.87 7.28 20.56
C SER A 713 -20.49 7.52 21.93
N ALA A 714 -21.72 8.02 21.96
CA ALA A 714 -22.51 8.20 23.18
C ALA A 714 -22.92 6.88 23.87
N GLU A 715 -22.78 5.74 23.19
CA GLU A 715 -23.07 4.40 23.74
C GLU A 715 -21.92 3.89 24.63
N LEU A 716 -20.80 4.59 24.66
CA LEU A 716 -19.67 4.29 25.52
C LEU A 716 -19.70 5.16 26.76
N VAL A 717 -19.92 4.54 27.90
CA VAL A 717 -19.97 5.21 29.20
C VAL A 717 -18.65 4.98 29.91
N GLN A 718 -18.10 6.03 30.50
CA GLN A 718 -16.86 5.95 31.28
C GLN A 718 -16.94 6.75 32.57
N SER A 719 -16.23 6.29 33.57
CA SER A 719 -16.05 6.99 34.84
C SER A 719 -14.63 6.79 35.39
N VAL A 720 -14.19 7.75 36.16
CA VAL A 720 -12.94 7.69 36.90
C VAL A 720 -13.18 8.23 38.31
N GLU A 721 -12.76 7.48 39.32
CA GLU A 721 -12.95 7.82 40.71
C GLU A 721 -11.78 7.37 41.57
N PRO A 722 -11.55 7.93 42.78
CA PRO A 722 -10.57 7.42 43.73
C PRO A 722 -10.86 5.97 44.08
N SER A 723 -9.82 5.14 44.12
CA SER A 723 -9.98 3.76 44.63
C SER A 723 -10.00 3.71 46.16
N PRO A 724 -10.90 2.93 46.77
CA PRO A 724 -10.82 2.66 48.19
C PRO A 724 -9.65 1.75 48.59
N GLU A 725 -9.15 0.96 47.61
CA GLU A 725 -7.99 0.09 47.79
C GLU A 725 -6.70 0.84 47.40
N LYS A 726 -5.66 0.63 48.18
CA LYS A 726 -4.30 1.08 47.83
C LYS A 726 -3.61 0.04 46.99
N SER A 727 -2.65 0.49 46.16
CA SER A 727 -1.73 -0.41 45.49
C SER A 727 -0.80 -1.13 46.48
N PRO A 728 -0.23 -2.29 46.15
CA PRO A 728 0.59 -3.09 47.10
C PRO A 728 1.83 -2.36 47.65
N ASP A 729 2.30 -1.30 46.97
CA ASP A 729 3.36 -0.41 47.49
C ASP A 729 2.84 0.63 48.53
N GLY A 730 1.57 0.56 48.87
CA GLY A 730 0.92 1.47 49.81
C GLY A 730 0.45 2.80 49.20
N GLY A 731 0.66 3.02 47.93
CA GLY A 731 0.27 4.22 47.17
C GLY A 731 -1.24 4.33 46.97
N ALA A 732 -1.72 5.56 46.81
CA ALA A 732 -3.09 5.81 46.38
C ALA A 732 -3.33 5.31 44.96
N ALA A 733 -4.54 4.82 44.68
CA ALA A 733 -4.94 4.35 43.35
C ALA A 733 -6.25 5.02 42.91
N PHE A 734 -6.57 4.93 41.65
CA PHE A 734 -7.85 5.32 41.07
C PHE A 734 -8.46 4.18 40.25
N CYS A 735 -9.77 4.22 40.12
CA CYS A 735 -10.54 3.24 39.39
C CYS A 735 -11.03 3.86 38.07
N TYR A 736 -10.66 3.28 36.94
CA TYR A 736 -11.16 3.63 35.63
C TYR A 736 -12.11 2.54 35.13
N ARG A 737 -13.36 2.90 34.90
CA ARG A 737 -14.39 2.02 34.34
C ARG A 737 -14.83 2.49 32.97
N ALA A 738 -15.10 1.54 32.10
CA ALA A 738 -15.77 1.80 30.82
C ALA A 738 -16.75 0.68 30.50
N GLU A 739 -17.88 1.04 29.90
CA GLU A 739 -18.94 0.13 29.46
C GLU A 739 -19.27 0.42 28.01
N ASN A 740 -19.28 -0.61 27.18
CA ASN A 740 -19.71 -0.52 25.78
C ASN A 740 -21.17 -0.99 25.67
N ARG A 741 -22.11 -0.08 25.58
CA ARG A 741 -23.55 -0.33 25.35
C ARG A 741 -23.90 -0.48 23.89
N GLY A 742 -22.94 -0.24 22.99
CA GLY A 742 -23.08 -0.34 21.55
C GLY A 742 -22.94 -1.76 21.01
N LYS A 743 -23.03 -1.88 19.68
CA LYS A 743 -22.99 -3.15 18.96
C LYS A 743 -21.64 -3.45 18.30
N THR A 744 -20.69 -2.54 18.33
CA THR A 744 -19.38 -2.70 17.70
C THR A 744 -18.27 -2.86 18.73
N ALA A 745 -17.30 -3.74 18.42
CA ALA A 745 -16.10 -3.90 19.24
C ALA A 745 -15.01 -2.84 18.94
N SER A 746 -15.18 -2.03 17.90
CA SER A 746 -14.27 -0.93 17.54
C SER A 746 -14.50 0.33 18.37
N ALA A 747 -14.71 0.16 19.67
CA ALA A 747 -15.13 1.21 20.56
C ALA A 747 -13.96 1.67 21.44
N TRP A 748 -13.89 2.96 21.75
CA TRP A 748 -12.87 3.52 22.64
C TRP A 748 -13.41 4.59 23.58
N THR A 749 -12.80 4.66 24.75
CA THR A 749 -12.94 5.77 25.70
C THR A 749 -11.56 6.33 26.01
N ARG A 750 -11.48 7.57 26.41
CA ARG A 750 -10.22 8.25 26.75
C ARG A 750 -10.32 9.07 28.03
N LEU A 751 -9.31 8.91 28.88
CA LEU A 751 -8.98 9.84 29.95
C LEU A 751 -7.71 10.60 29.58
N THR A 752 -7.61 11.86 29.96
CA THR A 752 -6.44 12.71 29.70
C THR A 752 -5.91 13.34 30.97
N LEU A 753 -4.59 13.32 31.12
CA LEU A 753 -3.81 14.11 32.06
C LEU A 753 -2.90 15.06 31.26
N SER A 754 -3.07 16.36 31.43
CA SER A 754 -2.14 17.36 30.88
C SER A 754 -1.02 17.61 31.88
N LEU A 755 0.21 17.48 31.44
CA LEU A 755 1.38 17.74 32.25
C LEU A 755 1.63 19.26 32.37
N PRO A 756 2.07 19.77 33.56
CA PRO A 756 2.25 21.20 33.77
C PRO A 756 3.36 21.82 32.89
N LYS A 757 4.31 21.00 32.45
CA LYS A 757 5.37 21.34 31.49
C LYS A 757 5.72 20.12 30.64
N PRO A 758 6.20 20.30 29.40
CA PRO A 758 6.70 19.18 28.63
C PRO A 758 7.83 18.46 29.33
N LEU A 759 7.80 17.12 29.32
CA LEU A 759 8.84 16.27 29.90
C LEU A 759 9.73 15.67 28.82
N ASP A 760 11.02 15.56 29.12
CA ASP A 760 11.97 14.74 28.38
C ASP A 760 12.12 13.39 29.08
N LEU A 761 11.65 12.33 28.42
CA LEU A 761 11.69 10.95 28.91
C LEU A 761 12.66 10.09 28.09
N THR A 762 13.61 10.69 27.36
CA THR A 762 14.54 9.94 26.49
C THR A 762 15.45 8.98 27.25
N THR A 763 15.65 9.17 28.56
CA THR A 763 16.35 8.25 29.46
C THR A 763 15.40 7.43 30.36
N HIS A 764 14.09 7.52 30.13
CA HIS A 764 13.03 6.89 30.95
C HIS A 764 11.90 6.37 30.02
N ARG A 765 12.26 5.65 28.97
CA ARG A 765 11.33 5.24 27.91
C ARG A 765 10.35 4.12 28.29
N ARG A 766 10.55 3.47 29.45
CA ARG A 766 9.70 2.39 29.94
C ARG A 766 8.82 2.90 31.05
N LEU A 767 7.55 2.48 31.03
CA LEU A 767 6.61 2.88 32.06
C LEU A 767 6.42 1.76 33.08
N GLY A 768 6.41 2.11 34.37
CA GLY A 768 6.11 1.19 35.45
C GLY A 768 4.81 1.61 36.14
N LEU A 769 3.93 0.67 36.43
CA LEU A 769 2.73 0.94 37.20
C LEU A 769 2.21 -0.30 37.90
N TRP A 770 1.59 -0.09 39.08
CA TRP A 770 0.75 -1.10 39.70
C TRP A 770 -0.65 -1.06 39.08
N ILE A 771 -1.15 -2.20 38.62
CA ILE A 771 -2.47 -2.32 38.03
C ILE A 771 -3.19 -3.61 38.48
N ARG A 772 -4.50 -3.50 38.70
CA ARG A 772 -5.44 -4.61 38.79
C ARG A 772 -6.48 -4.44 37.70
N THR A 773 -6.84 -5.50 36.98
CA THR A 773 -7.79 -5.44 35.88
C THR A 773 -8.91 -6.44 36.02
N GLU A 774 -10.15 -6.03 35.68
CA GLU A 774 -11.31 -6.87 35.53
C GLU A 774 -12.03 -6.52 34.22
N GLY A 775 -12.36 -7.55 33.41
CA GLY A 775 -13.05 -7.36 32.15
C GLY A 775 -12.90 -8.55 31.22
N PRO A 776 -13.77 -8.66 30.22
CA PRO A 776 -13.81 -9.80 29.30
C PRO A 776 -12.86 -9.67 28.10
N GLY A 777 -12.01 -8.67 28.06
CA GLY A 777 -11.10 -8.39 26.95
C GLY A 777 -10.96 -6.90 26.63
N GLY A 778 -10.33 -6.58 25.50
CA GLY A 778 -9.93 -5.24 25.15
C GLY A 778 -8.52 -4.89 25.65
N ILE A 779 -8.10 -3.68 25.38
CA ILE A 779 -6.77 -3.16 25.70
C ILE A 779 -6.88 -1.85 26.46
N LEU A 780 -6.16 -1.73 27.56
CA LEU A 780 -5.80 -0.44 28.13
C LEU A 780 -4.53 0.04 27.47
N ASN A 781 -4.61 1.15 26.73
CA ASN A 781 -3.46 1.83 26.14
C ASN A 781 -3.05 2.99 27.04
N VAL A 782 -1.81 2.96 27.52
CA VAL A 782 -1.16 4.08 28.21
C VAL A 782 -0.34 4.84 27.16
N GLN A 783 -0.85 5.98 26.73
CA GLN A 783 -0.25 6.75 25.63
C GLN A 783 0.46 8.01 26.14
N LEU A 784 1.71 8.16 25.73
CA LEU A 784 2.46 9.42 25.84
C LEU A 784 2.21 10.26 24.59
N ALA A 785 1.79 11.52 24.74
CA ALA A 785 1.53 12.42 23.62
C ALA A 785 2.35 13.72 23.72
N GLY A 786 2.97 14.09 22.60
CA GLY A 786 3.62 15.38 22.36
C GLY A 786 2.71 16.31 21.53
N THR A 787 3.28 17.21 20.74
CA THR A 787 2.54 18.10 19.84
C THR A 787 1.98 17.32 18.64
N ASP A 788 2.87 16.61 17.93
CA ASP A 788 2.56 15.95 16.65
C ASP A 788 2.96 14.46 16.65
N ALA A 789 3.31 13.93 17.80
CA ALA A 789 3.77 12.54 17.92
C ALA A 789 3.23 11.90 19.20
N ARG A 790 2.98 10.60 19.12
CA ARG A 790 2.44 9.76 20.21
C ARG A 790 3.27 8.51 20.37
N ARG A 791 3.24 7.91 21.57
CA ARG A 791 3.77 6.57 21.82
C ARG A 791 2.82 5.79 22.71
N ASP A 792 2.40 4.62 22.21
CA ASP A 792 1.45 3.73 22.87
C ASP A 792 2.17 2.68 23.72
N HIS A 793 1.47 2.21 24.77
CA HIS A 793 1.91 1.10 25.62
C HIS A 793 0.67 0.30 26.01
N TYR A 794 0.63 -1.01 25.75
CA TYR A 794 -0.59 -1.81 25.81
C TYR A 794 -0.61 -2.79 26.98
N ILE A 795 -1.75 -2.84 27.69
CA ILE A 795 -2.06 -3.80 28.73
C ILE A 795 -3.34 -4.55 28.34
N PRO A 796 -3.29 -5.87 28.11
CA PRO A 796 -4.51 -6.66 27.92
C PRO A 796 -5.41 -6.59 29.15
N VAL A 797 -6.69 -6.29 28.97
CA VAL A 797 -7.70 -6.21 30.02
C VAL A 797 -8.33 -7.59 30.23
N THR A 798 -7.67 -8.40 31.02
CA THR A 798 -8.17 -9.71 31.48
C THR A 798 -8.16 -9.75 32.99
N PRO A 799 -9.01 -10.55 33.67
CA PRO A 799 -9.02 -10.62 35.10
C PRO A 799 -7.62 -10.89 35.67
N ARG A 800 -7.13 -9.95 36.49
CA ARG A 800 -5.79 -9.99 37.06
C ARG A 800 -5.82 -9.28 38.44
N GLY A 801 -5.28 -9.92 39.47
CA GLY A 801 -4.98 -9.26 40.72
C GLY A 801 -3.92 -8.15 40.56
N TRP A 802 -3.67 -7.43 41.66
CA TRP A 802 -2.63 -6.40 41.66
C TRP A 802 -1.27 -6.94 41.15
N THR A 803 -0.76 -6.34 40.13
CA THR A 803 0.51 -6.70 39.49
C THR A 803 1.29 -5.42 39.16
N CYS A 804 2.58 -5.40 39.45
CA CYS A 804 3.48 -4.37 38.92
C CYS A 804 3.86 -4.74 37.50
N VAL A 805 3.48 -3.92 36.54
CA VAL A 805 3.80 -4.13 35.13
C VAL A 805 4.85 -3.12 34.68
N VAL A 806 5.75 -3.57 33.81
CA VAL A 806 6.66 -2.72 33.06
C VAL A 806 6.21 -2.74 31.62
N LEU A 807 5.99 -1.58 31.06
CA LEU A 807 5.53 -1.41 29.69
C LEU A 807 6.70 -1.01 28.80
N ASP A 808 7.04 -1.89 27.89
CA ASP A 808 7.88 -1.60 26.74
C ASP A 808 7.06 -1.06 25.58
N PRO A 809 7.63 -0.25 24.68
CA PRO A 809 6.94 0.16 23.46
C PRO A 809 6.56 -1.06 22.63
N PRO A 810 5.32 -1.16 22.13
CA PRO A 810 4.91 -2.32 21.37
C PRO A 810 5.56 -2.31 19.97
N GLU A 811 6.27 -3.38 19.64
CA GLU A 811 6.81 -3.65 18.30
C GLU A 811 6.31 -5.00 17.77
N GLU A 812 5.17 -5.46 18.29
CA GLU A 812 4.60 -6.78 18.07
C GLU A 812 3.39 -6.75 17.14
N ASP A 813 2.91 -7.96 16.79
CA ASP A 813 1.71 -8.21 16.01
C ASP A 813 0.47 -7.50 16.55
N ARG A 814 0.35 -7.37 17.84
CA ARG A 814 -0.75 -6.66 18.51
C ARG A 814 -0.94 -5.22 18.07
N PHE A 815 0.13 -4.56 17.63
CA PHE A 815 0.08 -3.18 17.19
C PHE A 815 -0.98 -2.96 16.11
N PHE A 816 -1.08 -3.84 15.13
CA PHE A 816 -2.07 -3.73 14.05
C PHE A 816 -3.47 -4.19 14.47
N ASP A 817 -3.60 -5.04 15.48
CA ASP A 817 -4.91 -5.42 16.02
C ASP A 817 -5.56 -4.26 16.77
N TYR A 818 -4.77 -3.33 17.28
CA TYR A 818 -5.18 -2.18 18.08
C TYR A 818 -4.92 -0.84 17.41
N GLN A 819 -4.96 -0.79 16.07
CA GLN A 819 -4.79 0.44 15.28
C GLN A 819 -5.71 1.58 15.71
N TRP A 820 -6.87 1.21 16.18
CA TRP A 820 -7.88 2.14 16.64
C TRP A 820 -7.48 2.78 17.99
N PRO A 821 -7.72 4.08 18.21
CA PRO A 821 -8.54 5.00 17.42
C PRO A 821 -7.82 5.67 16.21
N TYR A 822 -6.71 5.19 15.77
CA TYR A 822 -5.91 5.82 14.73
C TYR A 822 -6.16 5.20 13.36
N SER A 823 -5.99 6.01 12.31
CA SER A 823 -5.84 5.51 10.95
C SER A 823 -4.47 4.85 10.77
N PHE A 824 -4.30 4.07 9.72
CA PHE A 824 -2.99 3.52 9.35
C PHE A 824 -1.96 4.65 9.09
N THR A 825 -2.39 5.73 8.45
CA THR A 825 -1.55 6.92 8.21
C THR A 825 -1.08 7.55 9.52
N ASP A 826 -1.94 7.67 10.53
CA ASP A 826 -1.55 8.13 11.86
C ASP A 826 -0.47 7.25 12.48
N LEU A 827 -0.61 5.92 12.36
CA LEU A 827 0.38 4.99 12.90
C LEU A 827 1.75 5.17 12.23
N MET A 828 1.80 5.37 10.91
CA MET A 828 3.03 5.56 10.17
C MET A 828 3.75 6.86 10.54
N TYR A 829 3.02 7.95 10.67
CA TYR A 829 3.60 9.29 10.72
C TYR A 829 3.58 9.94 12.10
N THR A 830 2.65 9.58 12.98
CA THR A 830 2.47 10.23 14.28
C THR A 830 2.82 9.39 15.48
N CYS A 831 2.82 8.05 15.38
CA CYS A 831 3.19 7.15 16.47
C CYS A 831 4.70 6.99 16.67
N ARG A 832 5.50 8.02 16.36
CA ARG A 832 6.96 8.02 16.39
C ARG A 832 7.57 8.85 17.52
N ASN A 833 6.82 9.13 18.57
CA ASN A 833 7.36 9.87 19.69
C ASN A 833 8.59 9.14 20.26
N ILE A 834 9.71 9.82 20.28
CA ILE A 834 10.99 9.36 20.82
C ILE A 834 11.16 9.71 22.32
N TYR A 835 10.05 9.96 23.00
CA TYR A 835 9.98 10.32 24.42
C TYR A 835 10.47 11.73 24.78
N ALA A 836 10.80 12.57 23.82
CA ALA A 836 11.08 13.99 24.03
C ALA A 836 9.79 14.82 23.96
N GLY A 837 9.67 15.87 24.78
CA GLY A 837 8.59 16.85 24.70
C GLY A 837 7.18 16.27 25.00
N VAL A 838 7.08 15.31 25.91
CA VAL A 838 5.79 14.71 26.31
C VAL A 838 4.96 15.74 27.07
N LYS A 839 3.75 16.03 26.59
CA LYS A 839 2.83 17.05 27.13
C LYS A 839 1.61 16.46 27.83
N GLN A 840 1.19 15.26 27.40
CA GLN A 840 -0.03 14.62 27.91
C GLN A 840 0.19 13.12 28.11
N LEU A 841 -0.56 12.58 29.05
CA LEU A 841 -0.72 11.16 29.25
C LEU A 841 -2.18 10.82 29.01
N HIS A 842 -2.46 9.87 28.13
CA HIS A 842 -3.79 9.38 27.87
C HIS A 842 -3.94 7.93 28.35
N LEU A 843 -5.14 7.59 28.84
CA LEU A 843 -5.54 6.22 29.07
C LEU A 843 -6.73 5.92 28.18
N TYR A 844 -6.57 4.94 27.26
CA TYR A 844 -7.65 4.50 26.40
C TYR A 844 -8.08 3.08 26.77
N TYR A 845 -9.38 2.82 26.80
CA TYR A 845 -9.85 1.48 26.50
C TYR A 845 -10.04 1.36 24.99
N ASN A 846 -9.41 0.38 24.36
CA ASN A 846 -9.55 0.07 22.94
C ASN A 846 -10.18 -1.31 22.76
N GLY A 847 -11.10 -1.45 21.82
CA GLY A 847 -11.69 -2.73 21.46
C GLY A 847 -12.50 -3.39 22.57
N LEU A 848 -13.17 -2.60 23.42
CA LEU A 848 -14.04 -3.14 24.45
C LEU A 848 -15.23 -3.86 23.80
N PRO A 849 -15.47 -5.18 24.11
CA PRO A 849 -16.54 -5.93 23.44
C PRO A 849 -17.93 -5.32 23.66
N PRO A 850 -18.87 -5.50 22.72
CA PRO A 850 -20.26 -5.05 22.88
C PRO A 850 -20.93 -5.63 24.13
N GLY A 851 -21.63 -4.80 24.89
CA GLY A 851 -22.29 -5.17 26.16
C GLY A 851 -21.32 -5.44 27.30
N ALA A 852 -20.01 -5.21 27.10
CA ALA A 852 -19.00 -5.49 28.13
C ALA A 852 -18.67 -4.26 28.97
N GLN A 853 -18.31 -4.52 30.23
CA GLN A 853 -17.74 -3.57 31.16
C GLN A 853 -16.32 -3.98 31.51
N ALA A 854 -15.38 -3.04 31.51
CA ALA A 854 -14.02 -3.21 31.98
C ALA A 854 -13.72 -2.26 33.14
N THR A 855 -12.91 -2.71 34.06
CA THR A 855 -12.47 -1.91 35.22
C THR A 855 -10.97 -2.11 35.43
N CYS A 856 -10.24 -1.01 35.54
CA CYS A 856 -8.83 -1.02 35.92
C CYS A 856 -8.65 -0.16 37.19
N TRP A 857 -8.00 -0.73 38.21
CA TRP A 857 -7.47 0.02 39.35
C TRP A 857 -6.00 0.29 39.05
N ILE A 858 -5.62 1.54 39.07
CA ILE A 858 -4.33 1.99 38.63
C ILE A 858 -3.67 2.77 39.76
N GLY A 859 -2.51 2.32 40.17
CA GLY A 859 -1.65 3.01 41.12
C GLY A 859 -0.83 4.11 40.47
N ARG A 860 0.32 4.44 41.08
CA ARG A 860 1.25 5.40 40.52
C ARG A 860 1.75 4.94 39.14
N ILE A 861 1.84 5.87 38.18
CA ILE A 861 2.45 5.65 36.85
C ILE A 861 3.77 6.40 36.84
N GLU A 862 4.84 5.70 36.55
CA GLU A 862 6.21 6.20 36.55
C GLU A 862 6.88 5.93 35.21
N ALA A 863 7.71 6.86 34.75
CA ALA A 863 8.71 6.59 33.73
C ALA A 863 9.99 6.12 34.45
N LEU A 864 10.43 4.91 34.16
CA LEU A 864 11.50 4.23 34.88
C LEU A 864 12.87 4.65 34.35
N GLU A 865 13.82 4.97 35.27
CA GLU A 865 15.20 5.27 34.88
C GLU A 865 15.84 4.07 34.19
N GLU A 866 16.41 4.31 33.01
CA GLU A 866 17.16 3.32 32.24
C GLU A 866 18.61 3.29 32.70
N ARG A 867 19.12 2.10 33.02
CA ARG A 867 20.49 1.85 33.45
C ARG A 867 21.22 1.04 32.40
N PRO A 868 22.19 1.61 31.65
CA PRO A 868 22.88 0.93 30.57
C PRO A 868 23.94 -0.08 31.08
N LEU A 869 23.46 -1.14 31.71
CA LEU A 869 24.30 -2.23 32.20
C LEU A 869 24.47 -3.32 31.14
N PRO A 870 25.68 -3.91 31.01
CA PRO A 870 25.90 -5.00 30.07
C PRO A 870 25.20 -6.29 30.55
N LEU A 871 24.66 -7.05 29.62
CA LEU A 871 24.15 -8.39 29.84
C LEU A 871 25.32 -9.40 29.69
N SER A 872 25.77 -9.97 30.80
CA SER A 872 26.93 -10.86 30.79
C SER A 872 26.52 -12.32 30.82
N SER A 873 27.13 -13.11 29.94
CA SER A 873 26.96 -14.57 29.81
C SER A 873 25.49 -15.01 29.84
N PRO A 874 24.64 -14.51 28.91
CA PRO A 874 23.26 -14.93 28.84
C PRO A 874 23.18 -16.44 28.61
N ALA A 875 22.17 -17.09 29.22
CA ALA A 875 21.97 -18.51 29.14
C ALA A 875 20.47 -18.86 29.03
N LEU A 876 20.19 -19.97 28.35
CA LEU A 876 18.86 -20.58 28.29
C LEU A 876 18.94 -22.02 28.81
N GLU A 877 17.90 -22.41 29.57
CA GLU A 877 17.79 -23.72 30.18
C GLU A 877 16.43 -24.34 29.82
N SER A 878 16.41 -25.65 29.55
CA SER A 878 15.18 -26.41 29.40
C SER A 878 15.40 -27.84 29.92
N GLY A 879 14.72 -28.20 31.00
CA GLY A 879 14.97 -29.43 31.72
C GLY A 879 16.43 -29.52 32.22
N ALA A 880 17.13 -30.56 31.84
CA ALA A 880 18.57 -30.77 32.17
C ALA A 880 19.52 -30.08 31.19
N GLN A 881 19.03 -29.50 30.12
CA GLN A 881 19.86 -28.87 29.08
C GLN A 881 20.09 -27.40 29.39
N LYS A 882 21.31 -26.94 29.13
CA LYS A 882 21.70 -25.54 29.29
C LYS A 882 22.66 -25.14 28.17
N ILE A 883 22.38 -23.97 27.59
CA ILE A 883 23.28 -23.31 26.65
C ILE A 883 23.69 -21.96 27.24
N VAL A 884 24.99 -21.70 27.28
CA VAL A 884 25.57 -20.45 27.79
C VAL A 884 26.33 -19.76 26.66
N PHE A 885 26.12 -18.48 26.50
CA PHE A 885 26.85 -17.65 25.53
C PHE A 885 27.89 -16.82 26.26
N PRO A 886 29.20 -17.12 26.14
CA PRO A 886 30.26 -16.43 26.84
C PRO A 886 30.56 -15.05 26.19
N ALA A 887 29.60 -14.14 26.31
CA ALA A 887 29.66 -12.79 25.76
C ALA A 887 29.10 -11.77 26.76
N ALA A 888 29.53 -10.52 26.64
CA ALA A 888 28.96 -9.37 27.34
C ALA A 888 28.35 -8.42 26.31
N LEU A 889 27.02 -8.26 26.35
CA LEU A 889 26.28 -7.44 25.40
C LEU A 889 25.99 -6.09 26.02
N LYS A 890 26.35 -4.99 25.38
CA LYS A 890 25.85 -3.66 25.73
C LYS A 890 24.36 -3.56 25.39
N PRO A 891 23.62 -2.58 25.93
CA PRO A 891 22.24 -2.35 25.57
C PRO A 891 22.04 -2.31 24.04
N ASP A 892 21.00 -2.99 23.56
CA ASP A 892 20.58 -3.16 22.18
C ASP A 892 21.53 -3.95 21.27
N GLU A 893 22.74 -4.35 21.73
CA GLU A 893 23.52 -5.41 21.08
C GLU A 893 22.81 -6.76 21.17
N TYR A 894 23.06 -7.65 20.20
CA TYR A 894 22.37 -8.95 20.19
C TYR A 894 23.26 -10.10 19.74
N LEU A 895 22.94 -11.27 20.26
CA LEU A 895 23.39 -12.56 19.74
C LEU A 895 22.37 -13.12 18.77
N GLU A 896 22.86 -13.78 17.72
CA GLU A 896 22.02 -14.56 16.82
C GLU A 896 22.68 -15.90 16.56
N MET A 897 21.94 -16.98 16.85
CA MET A 897 22.34 -18.36 16.63
C MET A 897 21.46 -19.00 15.56
N ASP A 898 22.07 -19.56 14.53
CA ASP A 898 21.37 -20.26 13.46
C ASP A 898 20.98 -21.69 13.87
N PHE A 899 20.19 -22.38 13.01
CA PHE A 899 19.77 -23.77 13.23
C PHE A 899 20.92 -24.78 13.26
N ALA A 900 22.11 -24.40 12.81
CA ALA A 900 23.35 -25.20 12.90
C ALA A 900 24.12 -24.97 14.19
N GLY A 901 23.65 -24.05 15.06
CA GLY A 901 24.29 -23.71 16.33
C GLY A 901 25.45 -22.71 16.21
N ARG A 902 25.66 -22.10 15.04
CA ARG A 902 26.67 -21.03 14.88
C ARG A 902 26.10 -19.73 15.45
N CYS A 903 26.85 -19.11 16.35
CA CYS A 903 26.41 -17.91 17.06
C CYS A 903 27.30 -16.71 16.73
N ARG A 904 26.69 -15.59 16.46
CA ARG A 904 27.35 -14.31 16.16
C ARG A 904 26.81 -13.20 17.06
N HIS A 905 27.70 -12.32 17.49
CA HIS A 905 27.40 -11.11 18.27
C HIS A 905 27.41 -9.90 17.36
N PHE A 906 26.35 -9.11 17.40
CA PHE A 906 26.16 -7.93 16.57
C PHE A 906 25.94 -6.67 17.40
N ASP A 907 26.39 -5.54 16.89
CA ASP A 907 25.99 -4.21 17.38
C ASP A 907 24.52 -3.89 17.03
N PRO A 908 23.92 -2.82 17.56
CA PRO A 908 22.50 -2.49 17.31
C PRO A 908 22.17 -2.28 15.82
N ASN A 909 23.13 -1.90 14.98
CA ASN A 909 22.97 -1.70 13.54
C ASN A 909 23.36 -2.93 12.70
N GLY A 910 23.64 -4.06 13.35
CA GLY A 910 23.97 -5.32 12.70
C GLY A 910 25.44 -5.49 12.31
N GLY A 911 26.35 -4.60 12.78
CA GLY A 911 27.78 -4.78 12.64
C GLY A 911 28.25 -5.99 13.44
N LEU A 912 29.03 -6.89 12.81
CA LEU A 912 29.58 -8.07 13.49
C LEU A 912 30.64 -7.62 14.51
N VAL A 913 30.37 -7.90 15.78
CA VAL A 913 31.28 -7.64 16.89
C VAL A 913 32.22 -8.84 17.10
N ALA A 914 31.67 -10.05 17.15
CA ALA A 914 32.42 -11.28 17.35
C ALA A 914 31.65 -12.53 16.91
N GLU A 915 32.36 -13.59 16.60
CA GLU A 915 31.81 -14.94 16.62
C GLU A 915 31.86 -15.47 18.05
N VAL A 916 30.76 -16.08 18.51
CA VAL A 916 30.63 -16.61 19.86
C VAL A 916 30.48 -18.12 19.79
N LYS A 917 31.32 -18.85 20.58
CA LYS A 917 31.18 -20.30 20.69
C LYS A 917 30.31 -20.63 21.91
N PRO A 918 29.05 -21.05 21.74
CA PRO A 918 28.20 -21.44 22.87
C PRO A 918 28.79 -22.60 23.66
N GLN A 919 28.51 -22.63 24.96
CA GLN A 919 28.88 -23.73 25.85
C GLN A 919 27.61 -24.51 26.20
N GLY A 920 27.68 -25.84 26.07
CA GLY A 920 26.50 -26.72 26.22
C GLY A 920 25.62 -26.71 24.96
N GLY A 921 24.31 -26.97 25.15
CA GLY A 921 23.38 -27.05 24.04
C GLY A 921 21.94 -26.94 24.51
N LEU A 922 21.08 -26.54 23.61
CA LEU A 922 19.63 -26.48 23.79
C LEU A 922 18.97 -27.19 22.61
N ARG A 923 18.25 -28.27 22.90
CA ARG A 923 17.42 -28.98 21.92
C ARG A 923 15.99 -29.02 22.44
N LEU A 924 15.06 -28.53 21.68
CA LEU A 924 13.64 -28.54 22.00
C LEU A 924 12.98 -29.75 21.34
N GLU A 925 12.48 -30.67 22.17
CA GLU A 925 11.76 -31.87 21.72
C GLU A 925 10.32 -31.52 21.26
N PRO A 926 9.64 -32.41 20.50
CA PRO A 926 8.25 -32.21 20.13
C PRO A 926 7.34 -32.00 21.36
N GLY A 927 6.38 -31.10 21.26
CA GLY A 927 5.46 -30.75 22.36
C GLY A 927 5.87 -29.50 23.11
N GLU A 928 5.55 -29.42 24.38
CA GLU A 928 5.77 -28.25 25.22
C GLU A 928 7.06 -28.39 26.04
N SER A 929 7.89 -27.36 25.98
CA SER A 929 9.12 -27.26 26.76
C SER A 929 9.12 -25.98 27.59
N GLN A 930 9.42 -26.08 28.87
CA GLN A 930 9.63 -24.89 29.70
C GLN A 930 11.07 -24.38 29.44
N VAL A 931 11.19 -23.14 28.99
CA VAL A 931 12.49 -22.48 28.78
C VAL A 931 12.66 -21.41 29.86
N ARG A 932 13.87 -21.31 30.42
CA ARG A 932 14.24 -20.30 31.40
C ARG A 932 15.46 -19.52 30.94
N PHE A 933 15.42 -18.23 31.13
CA PHE A 933 16.55 -17.33 30.91
C PHE A 933 17.31 -17.07 32.21
N SER A 934 18.65 -17.01 32.11
CA SER A 934 19.54 -16.56 33.19
C SER A 934 20.76 -15.80 32.61
N CYS A 935 21.48 -15.07 33.47
CA CYS A 935 22.73 -14.40 33.08
C CYS A 935 23.63 -14.25 34.29
N ALA A 936 24.91 -13.90 34.03
CA ALA A 936 25.93 -13.68 35.08
C ALA A 936 25.98 -12.22 35.60
N THR A 937 25.12 -11.34 35.13
CA THR A 937 25.04 -9.95 35.60
C THR A 937 24.58 -9.93 37.06
N GLY A 938 25.27 -9.19 37.90
CA GLY A 938 25.08 -9.21 39.38
C GLY A 938 23.64 -8.81 39.79
N ALA A 939 23.20 -9.35 40.95
CA ALA A 939 21.82 -9.27 41.44
C ALA A 939 21.34 -7.84 41.84
N ALA A 940 22.20 -6.84 41.90
CA ALA A 940 21.86 -5.44 42.18
C ALA A 940 21.23 -4.70 41.01
N ALA A 941 21.24 -5.32 39.82
CA ALA A 941 20.63 -4.80 38.61
C ALA A 941 19.52 -5.76 38.15
N SER A 942 18.47 -5.26 37.51
CA SER A 942 17.46 -6.06 36.83
C SER A 942 17.88 -6.27 35.37
N PRO A 943 18.78 -7.24 35.07
CA PRO A 943 19.25 -7.46 33.71
C PRO A 943 18.11 -7.97 32.86
N ARG A 944 17.86 -7.28 31.74
CA ARG A 944 16.76 -7.56 30.82
C ARG A 944 17.29 -7.98 29.45
N ALA A 945 16.59 -8.92 28.86
CA ALA A 945 16.84 -9.36 27.49
C ALA A 945 15.52 -9.51 26.75
N GLU A 946 15.58 -9.28 25.44
CA GLU A 946 14.51 -9.70 24.54
C GLU A 946 14.98 -10.97 23.81
N ILE A 947 14.13 -12.00 23.86
CA ILE A 947 14.46 -13.32 23.33
C ILE A 947 13.44 -13.70 22.28
N THR A 948 13.94 -14.08 21.12
CA THR A 948 13.18 -14.68 20.02
C THR A 948 13.70 -16.08 19.76
N LEU A 949 12.79 -17.07 19.77
CA LEU A 949 13.07 -18.45 19.42
C LEU A 949 12.27 -18.83 18.19
N SER A 950 12.89 -19.51 17.22
CA SER A 950 12.16 -19.99 16.05
C SER A 950 12.48 -21.47 15.79
N LEU A 951 11.47 -22.21 15.34
CA LEU A 951 11.53 -23.63 15.04
C LEU A 951 11.12 -23.85 13.59
N ARG A 952 11.78 -24.74 12.91
CA ARG A 952 11.45 -25.07 11.50
C ARG A 952 10.90 -26.49 11.37
N GLY A 953 9.97 -26.65 10.43
CA GLY A 953 9.46 -27.96 10.03
C GLY A 953 10.31 -28.64 8.95
N GLU A 954 9.86 -29.81 8.53
CA GLU A 954 10.42 -30.49 7.38
C GLU A 954 10.19 -29.68 6.09
N PRO A 955 11.01 -29.86 5.05
CA PRO A 955 10.83 -29.18 3.78
C PRO A 955 9.44 -29.44 3.20
N LEU A 956 8.84 -28.45 2.56
CA LEU A 956 7.58 -28.63 1.85
C LEU A 956 7.74 -29.69 0.75
N PRO A 957 6.89 -30.75 0.73
CA PRO A 957 6.98 -31.79 -0.27
C PRO A 957 6.64 -31.22 -1.66
N ASN A 958 7.35 -31.69 -2.68
CA ASN A 958 7.15 -31.32 -4.08
C ASN A 958 7.14 -29.80 -4.32
N ALA A 959 7.90 -29.04 -3.54
CA ALA A 959 7.95 -27.58 -3.65
C ALA A 959 8.63 -27.12 -4.94
N ARG A 960 9.58 -27.90 -5.47
CA ARG A 960 10.37 -27.56 -6.68
C ARG A 960 9.69 -28.11 -7.94
N ARG A 961 9.76 -27.35 -9.03
CA ARG A 961 9.43 -27.88 -10.36
C ARG A 961 10.55 -28.80 -10.84
N SER A 962 10.20 -29.93 -11.43
CA SER A 962 11.18 -30.80 -12.08
C SER A 962 11.79 -30.09 -13.28
N THR A 963 13.11 -30.02 -13.36
CA THR A 963 13.78 -29.55 -14.57
C THR A 963 13.56 -30.55 -15.73
N PRO A 964 13.50 -30.11 -16.99
CA PRO A 964 13.30 -31.02 -18.13
C PRO A 964 14.30 -32.16 -18.22
N SER A 965 15.51 -32.04 -17.62
CA SER A 965 16.52 -33.10 -17.54
C SER A 965 16.20 -34.18 -16.49
N GLU A 966 15.44 -33.88 -15.46
CA GLU A 966 15.07 -34.85 -14.41
C GLU A 966 13.84 -35.68 -14.78
N ALA A 967 13.03 -35.20 -15.71
CA ALA A 967 11.85 -35.91 -16.22
C ALA A 967 12.20 -37.13 -17.09
N HIS A 968 13.43 -37.23 -17.56
CA HIS A 968 13.92 -38.39 -18.36
C HIS A 968 14.61 -39.48 -17.55
N SER A 969 14.76 -39.31 -16.22
CA SER A 969 15.42 -40.28 -15.32
C SER A 969 14.46 -40.94 -14.31
N ARG A 970 13.13 -40.77 -14.46
CA ARG A 970 12.12 -41.54 -13.70
C ARG A 970 11.29 -42.43 -14.58
#